data_0879ee85e43dce0ffb4d94067f4e2b91
#
_entry.id   0879ee85e43dce0ffb4d94067f4e2b91
#
_cell.length_a   1.000
_cell.length_b   1.000
_cell.length_c   1.000
_cell.angle_alpha   90.00
_cell.angle_beta   90.00
_cell.angle_gamma   90.00
#
_symmetry.space_group_name_H-M   'P 1'
#
loop_
_entity.id
_entity.type
_entity.pdbx_description
1 polymer ?
#
loop_
_entity_poly.entity_id
_entity_poly.type
_entity_poly.pdbx_seq_one_letter_code
_entity_poly.pdbx_strand_id
1 'polypeptide(L)'
;NGSINESGLQANITFPDCLNYVDDTLIVNNMYTFKGYKGQGKLYITCTDGLESVRVFVNGKEVDVSAACSNNGTTYEVDISSLTVNDRNTIQVTNFVPETGKINIKIPYPVVLEGSAEVVGMNQNTLDLIDTLINNDVKNGFTSAQLAVIKDGVMVKNSAYGTVNAYNQDGTPKTDSPKVTTETLYDIASNTKMYSTNYAIQKLVSDGTINLSDKITKFFPEFIDGENDPIKGKANLTIQHILEHQAGFPADPQYNKFNQETQKPDQNVDNPLYSQDKATTKEMILKTPLQYEPGTKTVYSDVDYMLLGLIVEKVTGMALDEYVENTFYKPLGLNNIVYNPLEKGFAKENIAATELNGNTRDGAISFENIRDYTLQGEVHDEKAYYSMDGVSGHAGLFANAADLAKLAQVMLNDGGYGDNKFFSKNTVEEFTKRKASSPTWGLGWWREGDNGRVWYFGTQSSSNTFGHQGWTGTLTVIDPESNLVVVLLTNKINSPVIDNTINANTFVGNKFTTATLGTIPTLVYDSIEHGNDSAVDANLATMVTEKLKLYNPSNYQGEAVLKSAYSIVETMVTRAEERKVKSTVDYAKESVKELETLVQDKDIIDEFNSRINNISVGEEASVDLSKITFTKLSGDPSAEWQADIAFPDCL
;
A
#
# COMPACT_ATOMS: atom_id res chain seq x y z
N ASN A 1 -27.17 -16.17 -13.40
CA ASN A 1 -27.28 -15.18 -14.47
C ASN A 1 -27.39 -13.78 -13.87
N GLY A 2 -26.30 -13.31 -13.24
CA GLY A 2 -26.19 -11.91 -12.86
C GLY A 2 -26.04 -11.06 -14.13
N SER A 3 -26.76 -9.97 -14.23
CA SER A 3 -26.57 -8.99 -15.29
C SER A 3 -25.14 -8.44 -15.21
N ILE A 4 -24.39 -8.50 -16.33
CA ILE A 4 -23.05 -7.92 -16.43
C ILE A 4 -23.18 -6.42 -16.19
N ASN A 5 -22.49 -5.91 -15.15
CA ASN A 5 -22.41 -4.48 -14.92
C ASN A 5 -21.39 -3.88 -15.91
N GLU A 6 -21.89 -3.34 -17.02
CA GLU A 6 -21.03 -2.82 -18.11
C GLU A 6 -20.09 -1.70 -17.64
N SER A 7 -20.48 -0.91 -16.64
CA SER A 7 -19.64 0.13 -16.08
C SER A 7 -18.51 -0.39 -15.18
N GLY A 8 -18.61 -1.66 -14.77
CA GLY A 8 -17.65 -2.33 -13.89
C GLY A 8 -16.51 -3.06 -14.60
N LEU A 9 -16.49 -3.13 -15.94
CA LEU A 9 -15.50 -3.88 -16.70
C LEU A 9 -14.27 -3.03 -17.02
N GLN A 10 -13.11 -3.70 -17.24
CA GLN A 10 -11.92 -2.99 -17.70
C GLN A 10 -12.05 -2.50 -19.15
N ALA A 11 -12.82 -3.19 -19.97
CA ALA A 11 -13.09 -2.82 -21.36
C ALA A 11 -14.50 -3.22 -21.80
N ASN A 12 -15.08 -2.37 -22.64
CA ASN A 12 -16.31 -2.60 -23.39
C ASN A 12 -16.13 -1.98 -24.77
N ILE A 13 -15.77 -2.79 -25.75
CA ILE A 13 -15.30 -2.35 -27.06
C ILE A 13 -16.17 -2.95 -28.15
N THR A 14 -16.65 -2.09 -29.06
CA THR A 14 -17.34 -2.52 -30.28
C THR A 14 -16.40 -2.36 -31.47
N PHE A 15 -16.09 -3.46 -32.13
CA PHE A 15 -15.31 -3.46 -33.36
C PHE A 15 -16.29 -3.52 -34.57
N PRO A 16 -16.04 -2.80 -35.65
CA PRO A 16 -14.89 -1.96 -35.96
C PRO A 16 -15.05 -0.47 -35.63
N ASP A 17 -15.91 -0.10 -34.69
CA ASP A 17 -16.19 1.32 -34.34
C ASP A 17 -14.96 2.06 -33.77
N CYS A 18 -13.88 1.36 -33.46
CA CYS A 18 -12.63 1.93 -32.95
C CYS A 18 -11.63 2.28 -34.07
N LEU A 19 -12.11 2.94 -35.13
CA LEU A 19 -11.28 3.37 -36.25
C LEU A 19 -10.59 4.70 -35.94
N ASN A 20 -9.27 4.75 -36.11
CA ASN A 20 -8.49 5.96 -36.02
C ASN A 20 -8.11 6.45 -37.43
N TYR A 21 -8.26 7.75 -37.67
CA TYR A 21 -7.77 8.41 -38.87
C TYR A 21 -6.48 9.15 -38.57
N VAL A 22 -5.45 8.92 -39.39
CA VAL A 22 -4.20 9.69 -39.35
C VAL A 22 -3.95 10.23 -40.78
N ASP A 23 -3.85 11.54 -40.91
CA ASP A 23 -3.63 12.24 -42.20
C ASP A 23 -4.62 11.83 -43.32
N ASP A 24 -5.92 11.81 -42.98
CA ASP A 24 -7.02 11.36 -43.86
C ASP A 24 -6.94 9.89 -44.31
N THR A 25 -5.99 9.13 -43.79
CA THR A 25 -5.87 7.68 -44.04
C THR A 25 -6.50 6.92 -42.89
N LEU A 26 -7.43 6.04 -43.19
CA LEU A 26 -8.02 5.15 -42.24
C LEU A 26 -7.01 4.11 -41.76
N ILE A 27 -6.61 4.18 -40.50
CA ILE A 27 -5.82 3.16 -39.85
C ILE A 27 -6.77 2.32 -39.00
N VAL A 28 -7.04 1.11 -39.41
CA VAL A 28 -7.83 0.16 -38.66
C VAL A 28 -6.96 -0.41 -37.53
N ASN A 29 -7.05 0.18 -36.35
CA ASN A 29 -6.46 -0.43 -35.16
C ASN A 29 -7.49 -1.35 -34.48
N ASN A 30 -7.59 -2.56 -34.99
CA ASN A 30 -8.47 -3.60 -34.44
C ASN A 30 -7.81 -4.36 -33.29
N MET A 31 -6.87 -3.73 -32.60
CA MET A 31 -6.16 -4.33 -31.48
C MET A 31 -6.41 -3.53 -30.21
N TYR A 32 -6.64 -4.24 -29.11
CA TYR A 32 -6.78 -3.66 -27.78
C TYR A 32 -5.93 -4.43 -26.78
N THR A 33 -5.39 -3.71 -25.79
CA THR A 33 -4.55 -4.30 -24.75
C THR A 33 -5.31 -4.30 -23.41
N PHE A 34 -5.26 -5.41 -22.71
CA PHE A 34 -5.94 -5.57 -21.43
C PHE A 34 -5.06 -6.27 -20.38
N LYS A 35 -5.39 -6.00 -19.11
CA LYS A 35 -4.73 -6.61 -17.95
C LYS A 35 -5.27 -8.01 -17.74
N GLY A 36 -4.37 -8.96 -17.55
CA GLY A 36 -4.72 -10.34 -17.24
C GLY A 36 -3.57 -11.07 -16.55
N TYR A 37 -3.81 -12.32 -16.19
CA TYR A 37 -2.80 -13.20 -15.64
C TYR A 37 -2.92 -14.60 -16.27
N LYS A 38 -1.79 -15.27 -16.40
CA LYS A 38 -1.72 -16.64 -16.90
C LYS A 38 -2.65 -17.56 -16.10
N GLY A 39 -3.43 -18.35 -16.80
CA GLY A 39 -4.31 -19.35 -16.18
C GLY A 39 -5.70 -18.84 -15.84
N GLN A 40 -6.01 -17.58 -16.09
CA GLN A 40 -7.37 -17.04 -15.96
C GLN A 40 -7.68 -16.04 -17.06
N GLY A 41 -8.92 -15.95 -17.42
CA GLY A 41 -9.43 -14.95 -18.35
C GLY A 41 -10.69 -15.39 -19.06
N LYS A 42 -11.58 -14.43 -19.30
CA LYS A 42 -12.80 -14.63 -20.07
C LYS A 42 -13.19 -13.37 -20.83
N LEU A 43 -13.92 -13.55 -21.91
CA LEU A 43 -14.51 -12.49 -22.71
C LEU A 43 -16.02 -12.66 -22.74
N TYR A 44 -16.76 -11.57 -22.75
CA TYR A 44 -18.18 -11.55 -23.07
C TYR A 44 -18.35 -11.00 -24.48
N ILE A 45 -18.87 -11.82 -25.40
CA ILE A 45 -18.91 -11.51 -26.82
C ILE A 45 -20.36 -11.45 -27.31
N THR A 46 -20.68 -10.37 -28.03
CA THR A 46 -21.98 -10.17 -28.68
C THR A 46 -21.75 -9.73 -30.12
N CYS A 47 -22.22 -10.52 -31.09
CA CYS A 47 -22.26 -10.15 -32.51
C CYS A 47 -23.58 -9.43 -32.82
N THR A 48 -23.52 -8.39 -33.64
CA THR A 48 -24.70 -7.61 -34.07
C THR A 48 -24.60 -7.19 -35.54
N ASP A 49 -25.63 -6.53 -36.04
CA ASP A 49 -25.71 -5.97 -37.39
C ASP A 49 -25.49 -7.04 -38.49
N GLY A 50 -25.99 -8.25 -38.22
CA GLY A 50 -25.94 -9.35 -39.16
C GLY A 50 -24.54 -9.94 -39.38
N LEU A 51 -23.63 -9.78 -38.42
CA LEU A 51 -22.29 -10.38 -38.49
C LEU A 51 -22.39 -11.91 -38.55
N GLU A 52 -21.96 -12.49 -39.67
CA GLU A 52 -21.99 -13.95 -39.91
C GLU A 52 -20.68 -14.62 -39.50
N SER A 53 -19.55 -13.94 -39.69
CA SER A 53 -18.24 -14.40 -39.26
C SER A 53 -17.27 -13.28 -39.02
N VAL A 54 -16.33 -13.53 -38.12
CA VAL A 54 -15.23 -12.64 -37.75
C VAL A 54 -14.12 -13.48 -37.14
N ARG A 55 -12.87 -13.05 -37.28
CA ARG A 55 -11.75 -13.73 -36.62
C ARG A 55 -11.30 -12.89 -35.43
N VAL A 56 -11.22 -13.54 -34.28
CA VAL A 56 -10.76 -12.93 -33.01
C VAL A 56 -9.53 -13.67 -32.53
N PHE A 57 -8.50 -12.91 -32.15
CA PHE A 57 -7.23 -13.46 -31.67
C PHE A 57 -6.93 -12.88 -30.28
N VAL A 58 -6.54 -13.75 -29.36
CA VAL A 58 -5.98 -13.37 -28.07
C VAL A 58 -4.51 -13.77 -28.05
N ASN A 59 -3.62 -12.81 -27.86
CA ASN A 59 -2.15 -13.03 -27.90
C ASN A 59 -1.71 -13.81 -29.17
N GLY A 60 -2.31 -13.47 -30.31
CA GLY A 60 -2.01 -14.09 -31.60
C GLY A 60 -2.62 -15.48 -31.84
N LYS A 61 -3.42 -16.00 -30.92
CA LYS A 61 -4.11 -17.29 -31.06
C LYS A 61 -5.60 -17.07 -31.29
N GLU A 62 -6.15 -17.76 -32.28
CA GLU A 62 -7.56 -17.63 -32.67
C GLU A 62 -8.49 -18.17 -31.60
N VAL A 63 -9.56 -17.45 -31.35
CA VAL A 63 -10.64 -17.79 -30.43
C VAL A 63 -11.91 -18.09 -31.25
N ASP A 64 -12.58 -19.19 -30.96
CA ASP A 64 -13.84 -19.54 -31.62
C ASP A 64 -14.98 -18.65 -31.08
N VAL A 65 -15.56 -17.86 -31.98
CA VAL A 65 -16.70 -16.98 -31.69
C VAL A 65 -17.93 -17.33 -32.57
N SER A 66 -17.91 -18.49 -33.21
CA SER A 66 -18.96 -18.94 -34.15
C SER A 66 -20.35 -18.99 -33.54
N ALA A 67 -20.46 -19.37 -32.26
CA ALA A 67 -21.74 -19.38 -31.56
C ALA A 67 -22.37 -17.98 -31.44
N ALA A 68 -21.56 -16.98 -31.16
CA ALA A 68 -22.01 -15.59 -31.06
C ALA A 68 -22.43 -15.05 -32.44
N CYS A 69 -21.68 -15.35 -33.49
CA CYS A 69 -22.01 -14.95 -34.86
C CYS A 69 -23.28 -15.62 -35.38
N SER A 70 -23.53 -16.88 -34.98
CA SER A 70 -24.77 -17.61 -35.35
C SER A 70 -26.01 -17.11 -34.61
N ASN A 71 -25.85 -16.35 -33.55
CA ASN A 71 -26.95 -15.85 -32.67
C ASN A 71 -26.78 -14.36 -32.35
N ASN A 72 -26.86 -13.53 -33.41
CA ASN A 72 -26.73 -12.10 -33.27
C ASN A 72 -27.63 -11.53 -32.13
N GLY A 73 -27.09 -10.64 -31.34
CA GLY A 73 -27.75 -10.03 -30.18
C GLY A 73 -27.68 -10.84 -28.88
N THR A 74 -27.11 -12.05 -28.91
CA THR A 74 -26.92 -12.88 -27.72
C THR A 74 -25.47 -12.79 -27.25
N THR A 75 -25.28 -12.57 -25.94
CA THR A 75 -23.96 -12.50 -25.32
C THR A 75 -23.48 -13.89 -24.90
N TYR A 76 -22.27 -14.23 -25.29
CA TYR A 76 -21.61 -15.50 -24.95
C TYR A 76 -20.39 -15.22 -24.07
N GLU A 77 -20.23 -16.00 -23.01
CA GLU A 77 -19.00 -16.09 -22.25
C GLU A 77 -18.01 -17.03 -22.94
N VAL A 78 -16.80 -16.54 -23.21
CA VAL A 78 -15.74 -17.29 -23.87
C VAL A 78 -14.55 -17.39 -22.94
N ASP A 79 -14.14 -18.58 -22.56
CA ASP A 79 -12.97 -18.88 -21.76
C ASP A 79 -11.69 -18.67 -22.58
N ILE A 80 -10.82 -17.81 -22.10
CA ILE A 80 -9.49 -17.55 -22.69
C ILE A 80 -8.35 -17.86 -21.70
N SER A 81 -8.63 -18.58 -20.63
CA SER A 81 -7.66 -18.86 -19.54
C SER A 81 -6.40 -19.60 -20.03
N SER A 82 -6.50 -20.39 -21.10
CA SER A 82 -5.37 -21.08 -21.72
C SER A 82 -4.50 -20.16 -22.62
N LEU A 83 -4.98 -18.96 -22.94
CA LEU A 83 -4.35 -18.04 -23.89
C LEU A 83 -3.71 -16.83 -23.19
N THR A 84 -4.12 -16.53 -21.97
CA THR A 84 -3.64 -15.35 -21.24
C THR A 84 -2.20 -15.51 -20.76
N VAL A 85 -1.52 -14.39 -20.68
CA VAL A 85 -0.19 -14.24 -20.09
C VAL A 85 -0.24 -13.21 -18.96
N ASN A 86 0.82 -13.15 -18.16
CA ASN A 86 0.87 -12.20 -17.06
C ASN A 86 0.97 -10.77 -17.57
N ASP A 87 0.23 -9.87 -16.96
CA ASP A 87 0.16 -8.45 -17.14
C ASP A 87 -0.53 -8.02 -18.44
N ARG A 88 0.15 -7.90 -19.54
CA ARG A 88 -0.35 -7.31 -20.77
C ARG A 88 -0.78 -8.37 -21.78
N ASN A 89 -2.06 -8.40 -22.08
CA ASN A 89 -2.66 -9.26 -23.09
C ASN A 89 -3.21 -8.43 -24.25
N THR A 90 -3.23 -8.99 -25.45
CA THR A 90 -3.80 -8.35 -26.64
C THR A 90 -4.97 -9.10 -27.18
N ILE A 91 -5.98 -8.36 -27.64
CA ILE A 91 -7.08 -8.89 -28.46
C ILE A 91 -7.04 -8.21 -29.81
N GLN A 92 -7.18 -8.98 -30.88
CA GLN A 92 -7.21 -8.47 -32.24
C GLN A 92 -8.41 -9.07 -32.98
N VAL A 93 -9.08 -8.25 -33.80
CA VAL A 93 -10.28 -8.63 -34.53
C VAL A 93 -10.09 -8.30 -36.01
N THR A 94 -10.39 -9.27 -36.89
CA THR A 94 -10.23 -9.12 -38.33
C THR A 94 -11.31 -9.88 -39.10
N ASN A 95 -11.40 -9.67 -40.42
CA ASN A 95 -12.20 -10.43 -41.35
C ASN A 95 -13.71 -10.43 -41.05
N PHE A 96 -14.30 -9.24 -41.02
CA PHE A 96 -15.74 -9.10 -40.82
C PHE A 96 -16.52 -9.52 -42.08
N VAL A 97 -17.51 -10.39 -41.92
CA VAL A 97 -18.43 -10.78 -42.97
C VAL A 97 -19.86 -10.70 -42.43
N PRO A 98 -20.72 -9.86 -42.98
CA PRO A 98 -20.40 -8.73 -43.87
C PRO A 98 -19.56 -7.64 -43.18
N GLU A 99 -18.94 -6.77 -43.96
CA GLU A 99 -18.12 -5.65 -43.41
C GLU A 99 -18.91 -4.65 -42.54
N THR A 100 -20.24 -4.64 -42.67
CA THR A 100 -21.16 -3.85 -41.86
C THR A 100 -21.47 -4.46 -40.49
N GLY A 101 -21.11 -5.73 -40.31
CA GLY A 101 -21.33 -6.44 -39.05
C GLY A 101 -20.44 -5.89 -37.90
N LYS A 102 -20.89 -6.08 -36.68
CA LYS A 102 -20.18 -5.60 -35.49
C LYS A 102 -20.04 -6.72 -34.46
N ILE A 103 -18.95 -6.66 -33.70
CA ILE A 103 -18.72 -7.50 -32.53
C ILE A 103 -18.41 -6.59 -31.32
N ASN A 104 -19.14 -6.80 -30.24
CA ASN A 104 -18.86 -6.18 -28.95
C ASN A 104 -18.12 -7.18 -28.05
N ILE A 105 -17.04 -6.73 -27.46
CA ILE A 105 -16.21 -7.51 -26.55
C ILE A 105 -16.09 -6.79 -25.22
N LYS A 106 -16.54 -7.45 -24.15
CA LYS A 106 -16.42 -6.97 -22.77
C LYS A 106 -15.41 -7.81 -22.04
N ILE A 107 -14.51 -7.15 -21.31
CA ILE A 107 -13.39 -7.79 -20.63
C ILE A 107 -13.44 -7.44 -19.13
N PRO A 108 -13.67 -8.43 -18.25
CA PRO A 108 -13.57 -8.20 -16.80
C PRO A 108 -12.11 -8.04 -16.35
N TYR A 109 -11.92 -7.48 -15.17
CA TYR A 109 -10.62 -7.48 -14.51
C TYR A 109 -10.25 -8.89 -14.04
N PRO A 110 -8.93 -9.16 -13.86
CA PRO A 110 -8.54 -10.39 -13.20
C PRO A 110 -9.00 -10.41 -11.72
N VAL A 111 -9.12 -11.62 -11.19
CA VAL A 111 -9.40 -11.89 -9.78
C VAL A 111 -8.24 -12.65 -9.16
N VAL A 112 -8.17 -12.68 -7.84
CA VAL A 112 -7.19 -13.49 -7.12
C VAL A 112 -7.67 -14.94 -7.05
N LEU A 113 -6.84 -15.84 -7.54
CA LEU A 113 -7.01 -17.28 -7.41
C LEU A 113 -6.11 -17.80 -6.28
N GLU A 114 -6.45 -18.93 -5.69
CA GLU A 114 -5.56 -19.66 -4.78
C GLU A 114 -4.72 -20.67 -5.54
N GLY A 115 -3.46 -20.82 -5.16
CA GLY A 115 -2.57 -21.78 -5.79
C GLY A 115 -1.22 -21.91 -5.06
N SER A 116 -0.42 -22.87 -5.53
CA SER A 116 0.92 -23.11 -4.98
C SER A 116 1.95 -22.13 -5.55
N ALA A 117 3.06 -21.98 -4.84
CA ALA A 117 4.17 -21.11 -5.24
C ALA A 117 4.74 -21.51 -6.61
N GLU A 118 4.83 -22.80 -6.90
CA GLU A 118 5.40 -23.31 -8.15
C GLU A 118 4.61 -22.89 -9.39
N VAL A 119 3.30 -22.71 -9.27
CA VAL A 119 2.43 -22.28 -10.38
C VAL A 119 2.85 -20.91 -10.91
N VAL A 120 3.40 -20.05 -10.06
CA VAL A 120 3.86 -18.70 -10.40
C VAL A 120 5.38 -18.57 -10.38
N GLY A 121 6.11 -19.68 -10.37
CA GLY A 121 7.58 -19.68 -10.42
C GLY A 121 8.28 -19.22 -9.13
N MET A 122 7.59 -19.30 -8.01
CA MET A 122 8.16 -19.01 -6.69
C MET A 122 8.67 -20.27 -6.01
N ASN A 123 9.65 -20.10 -5.12
CA ASN A 123 10.25 -21.19 -4.36
C ASN A 123 9.46 -21.45 -3.07
N GLN A 124 8.82 -22.64 -2.99
CA GLN A 124 8.02 -23.02 -1.83
C GLN A 124 8.88 -23.16 -0.56
N ASN A 125 10.08 -23.71 -0.67
CA ASN A 125 10.95 -23.90 0.49
C ASN A 125 11.37 -22.57 1.11
N THR A 126 11.61 -21.55 0.29
CA THR A 126 11.90 -20.20 0.77
C THR A 126 10.71 -19.60 1.51
N LEU A 127 9.48 -19.79 1.01
CA LEU A 127 8.27 -19.37 1.73
C LEU A 127 8.10 -20.12 3.06
N ASP A 128 8.45 -21.41 3.11
CA ASP A 128 8.42 -22.20 4.33
C ASP A 128 9.47 -21.73 5.36
N LEU A 129 10.59 -21.19 4.90
CA LEU A 129 11.58 -20.58 5.80
C LEU A 129 11.05 -19.33 6.50
N ILE A 130 10.16 -18.57 5.86
CA ILE A 130 9.45 -17.47 6.51
C ILE A 130 8.65 -17.99 7.70
N ASP A 131 7.95 -19.11 7.54
CA ASP A 131 7.21 -19.75 8.64
C ASP A 131 8.13 -20.13 9.79
N THR A 132 9.28 -20.70 9.48
CA THR A 132 10.30 -21.07 10.48
C THR A 132 10.79 -19.85 11.25
N LEU A 133 11.07 -18.75 10.55
CA LEU A 133 11.54 -17.50 11.15
C LEU A 133 10.50 -16.90 12.10
N ILE A 134 9.26 -16.74 11.61
CA ILE A 134 8.19 -16.12 12.40
C ILE A 134 7.81 -17.00 13.60
N ASN A 135 7.70 -18.31 13.40
CA ASN A 135 7.38 -19.24 14.49
C ASN A 135 8.50 -19.27 15.56
N ASN A 136 9.76 -19.12 15.16
CA ASN A 136 10.84 -18.98 16.12
C ASN A 136 10.74 -17.68 16.93
N ASP A 137 10.42 -16.58 16.29
CA ASP A 137 10.18 -15.31 16.99
C ASP A 137 9.01 -15.45 17.98
N VAL A 138 7.90 -16.07 17.58
CA VAL A 138 6.76 -16.34 18.45
C VAL A 138 7.13 -17.21 19.65
N LYS A 139 7.88 -18.28 19.41
CA LYS A 139 8.39 -19.17 20.48
C LYS A 139 9.22 -18.41 21.52
N ASN A 140 9.91 -17.37 21.10
CA ASN A 140 10.80 -16.56 21.93
C ASN A 140 10.13 -15.29 22.48
N GLY A 141 8.81 -15.11 22.30
CA GLY A 141 8.04 -14.04 22.92
C GLY A 141 7.49 -12.99 21.98
N PHE A 142 7.67 -13.15 20.66
CA PHE A 142 6.94 -12.29 19.70
C PHE A 142 5.44 -12.60 19.76
N THR A 143 4.63 -11.61 19.47
CA THR A 143 3.19 -11.64 19.68
C THR A 143 2.46 -12.51 18.66
N SER A 144 2.26 -11.98 17.48
CA SER A 144 1.59 -12.69 16.39
C SER A 144 1.80 -11.99 15.05
N ALA A 145 1.50 -12.72 13.98
CA ALA A 145 1.50 -12.18 12.62
C ALA A 145 0.50 -12.91 11.72
N GLN A 146 0.09 -12.22 10.66
CA GLN A 146 -0.51 -12.82 9.46
C GLN A 146 0.30 -12.39 8.25
N LEU A 147 0.42 -13.28 7.26
CA LEU A 147 1.12 -12.99 6.01
C LEU A 147 0.28 -13.48 4.84
N ALA A 148 -0.02 -12.57 3.91
CA ALA A 148 -0.62 -12.90 2.62
C ALA A 148 0.30 -12.46 1.49
N VAL A 149 0.51 -13.32 0.51
CA VAL A 149 1.33 -13.05 -0.68
C VAL A 149 0.53 -13.40 -1.93
N ILE A 150 0.40 -12.42 -2.83
CA ILE A 150 -0.22 -12.61 -4.14
C ILE A 150 0.86 -12.36 -5.20
N LYS A 151 1.07 -13.35 -6.07
CA LYS A 151 1.99 -13.27 -7.20
C LYS A 151 1.25 -13.62 -8.48
N ASP A 152 1.33 -12.74 -9.49
CA ASP A 152 0.67 -12.96 -10.78
C ASP A 152 -0.82 -13.36 -10.66
N GLY A 153 -1.54 -12.69 -9.76
CA GLY A 153 -2.96 -12.95 -9.49
C GLY A 153 -3.26 -14.21 -8.69
N VAL A 154 -2.25 -14.88 -8.13
CA VAL A 154 -2.41 -16.09 -7.31
C VAL A 154 -1.97 -15.84 -5.88
N MET A 155 -2.86 -16.08 -4.92
CA MET A 155 -2.51 -16.08 -3.50
C MET A 155 -1.77 -17.37 -3.16
N VAL A 156 -0.46 -17.27 -3.07
CA VAL A 156 0.46 -18.40 -2.82
C VAL A 156 0.72 -18.62 -1.35
N LYS A 157 0.40 -17.64 -0.52
CA LYS A 157 0.57 -17.73 0.93
C LYS A 157 -0.53 -16.95 1.65
N ASN A 158 -1.11 -17.60 2.64
CA ASN A 158 -2.06 -17.02 3.60
C ASN A 158 -1.87 -17.73 4.94
N SER A 159 -1.04 -17.16 5.81
CA SER A 159 -0.55 -17.83 7.02
C SER A 159 -0.76 -16.99 8.26
N ALA A 160 -0.90 -17.66 9.39
CA ALA A 160 -1.13 -17.06 10.70
C ALA A 160 -0.16 -17.66 11.74
N TYR A 161 0.28 -16.82 12.69
CA TYR A 161 1.31 -17.18 13.68
C TYR A 161 1.00 -16.53 15.02
N GLY A 162 1.29 -17.22 16.11
CA GLY A 162 1.20 -16.67 17.46
C GLY A 162 -0.20 -16.65 18.04
N THR A 163 -0.41 -15.77 19.01
CA THR A 163 -1.65 -15.67 19.79
C THR A 163 -2.23 -14.26 19.74
N VAL A 164 -3.54 -14.14 19.88
CA VAL A 164 -4.25 -12.85 19.77
C VAL A 164 -3.88 -11.85 20.86
N ASN A 165 -3.45 -12.34 22.04
CA ASN A 165 -3.06 -11.52 23.18
C ASN A 165 -1.93 -12.22 23.94
N ALA A 166 -0.69 -11.83 23.68
CA ALA A 166 0.50 -12.57 24.09
C ALA A 166 0.96 -12.27 25.52
N TYR A 167 0.54 -11.14 26.11
CA TYR A 167 1.02 -10.68 27.41
C TYR A 167 -0.14 -10.28 28.32
N ASN A 168 0.05 -10.54 29.61
CA ASN A 168 -0.78 -9.95 30.65
C ASN A 168 -0.47 -8.45 30.77
N GLN A 169 -1.37 -7.71 31.37
CA GLN A 169 -1.21 -6.26 31.54
C GLN A 169 0.06 -5.88 32.31
N ASP A 170 0.53 -6.75 33.22
CA ASP A 170 1.77 -6.57 33.97
C ASP A 170 3.06 -6.89 33.16
N GLY A 171 2.91 -7.23 31.88
CA GLY A 171 4.01 -7.57 30.99
C GLY A 171 4.51 -9.01 31.07
N THR A 172 3.89 -9.85 31.89
CA THR A 172 4.21 -11.29 31.93
C THR A 172 3.58 -12.03 30.75
N PRO A 173 4.23 -13.10 30.22
CA PRO A 173 3.64 -13.88 29.14
C PRO A 173 2.29 -14.48 29.51
N LYS A 174 1.33 -14.41 28.60
CA LYS A 174 0.00 -15.00 28.75
C LYS A 174 -0.01 -16.41 28.18
N THR A 175 -0.57 -17.37 28.93
CA THR A 175 -0.51 -18.80 28.57
C THR A 175 -1.81 -19.35 28.00
N ASP A 176 -2.92 -18.61 28.12
CA ASP A 176 -4.28 -19.05 27.78
C ASP A 176 -4.91 -18.28 26.61
N SER A 177 -4.12 -17.54 25.85
CA SER A 177 -4.62 -16.78 24.71
C SER A 177 -4.93 -17.68 23.51
N PRO A 178 -6.05 -17.45 22.81
CA PRO A 178 -6.34 -18.14 21.55
C PRO A 178 -5.25 -17.88 20.49
N LYS A 179 -5.05 -18.86 19.62
CA LYS A 179 -4.14 -18.70 18.47
C LYS A 179 -4.75 -17.75 17.44
N VAL A 180 -3.90 -17.00 16.79
CA VAL A 180 -4.25 -16.26 15.57
C VAL A 180 -4.58 -17.26 14.47
N THR A 181 -5.66 -16.98 13.74
CA THR A 181 -6.04 -17.68 12.52
C THR A 181 -6.00 -16.73 11.33
N THR A 182 -6.21 -17.23 10.14
CA THR A 182 -6.32 -16.38 8.94
C THR A 182 -7.55 -15.48 8.93
N GLU A 183 -8.52 -15.74 9.81
CA GLU A 183 -9.72 -14.93 10.00
C GLU A 183 -9.57 -13.83 11.08
N THR A 184 -8.51 -13.87 11.88
CA THR A 184 -8.26 -12.88 12.93
C THR A 184 -8.11 -11.49 12.33
N LEU A 185 -8.73 -10.50 12.97
CA LEU A 185 -8.59 -9.09 12.59
C LEU A 185 -7.41 -8.44 13.30
N TYR A 186 -6.74 -7.54 12.61
CA TYR A 186 -5.68 -6.66 13.13
C TYR A 186 -6.07 -5.20 12.96
N ASP A 187 -5.76 -4.37 13.95
CA ASP A 187 -5.74 -2.93 13.78
C ASP A 187 -4.60 -2.59 12.80
N ILE A 188 -4.95 -2.11 11.62
CA ILE A 188 -3.96 -1.82 10.56
C ILE A 188 -3.36 -0.42 10.65
N ALA A 189 -3.76 0.35 11.66
CA ALA A 189 -3.23 1.69 11.92
C ALA A 189 -3.23 2.57 10.67
N SER A 190 -2.10 3.16 10.31
CA SER A 190 -1.98 4.10 9.20
C SER A 190 -2.22 3.50 7.81
N ASN A 191 -2.27 2.18 7.66
CA ASN A 191 -2.76 1.57 6.42
C ASN A 191 -4.23 1.94 6.14
N THR A 192 -4.98 2.37 7.16
CA THR A 192 -6.31 2.97 7.01
C THR A 192 -6.31 4.15 6.03
N LYS A 193 -5.24 4.97 6.05
CA LYS A 193 -5.09 6.12 5.15
C LYS A 193 -5.23 5.72 3.69
N MET A 194 -4.65 4.57 3.31
CA MET A 194 -4.67 4.09 1.93
C MET A 194 -5.96 3.32 1.60
N TYR A 195 -6.28 2.30 2.38
CA TYR A 195 -7.33 1.33 2.04
C TYR A 195 -8.74 1.76 2.41
N SER A 196 -8.89 2.86 3.12
CA SER A 196 -10.15 3.56 3.35
C SER A 196 -10.16 4.90 2.62
N THR A 197 -9.49 5.90 3.17
CA THR A 197 -9.58 7.29 2.74
C THR A 197 -9.01 7.54 1.35
N ASN A 198 -7.82 7.02 1.06
CA ASN A 198 -7.20 7.21 -0.26
C ASN A 198 -7.99 6.52 -1.37
N TYR A 199 -8.49 5.30 -1.12
CA TYR A 199 -9.38 4.62 -2.05
C TYR A 199 -10.66 5.44 -2.32
N ALA A 200 -11.26 6.01 -1.27
CA ALA A 200 -12.42 6.88 -1.42
C ALA A 200 -12.11 8.13 -2.26
N ILE A 201 -10.99 8.81 -1.98
CA ILE A 201 -10.56 9.98 -2.77
C ILE A 201 -10.23 9.59 -4.21
N GLN A 202 -9.53 8.48 -4.44
CA GLN A 202 -9.25 7.96 -5.78
C GLN A 202 -10.54 7.71 -6.58
N LYS A 203 -11.55 7.12 -5.93
CA LYS A 203 -12.86 6.89 -6.55
C LYS A 203 -13.53 8.20 -6.95
N LEU A 204 -13.59 9.17 -6.05
CA LEU A 204 -14.22 10.46 -6.29
C LEU A 204 -13.48 11.28 -7.36
N VAL A 205 -12.16 11.20 -7.42
CA VAL A 205 -11.35 11.80 -8.49
C VAL A 205 -11.60 11.10 -9.82
N SER A 206 -11.60 9.77 -9.82
CA SER A 206 -11.83 8.96 -11.02
C SER A 206 -13.22 9.22 -11.62
N ASP A 207 -14.23 9.42 -10.78
CA ASP A 207 -15.60 9.71 -11.21
C ASP A 207 -15.80 11.18 -11.64
N GLY A 208 -14.82 12.04 -11.45
CA GLY A 208 -14.91 13.47 -11.72
C GLY A 208 -15.73 14.25 -10.69
N THR A 209 -16.10 13.63 -9.57
CA THR A 209 -16.85 14.29 -8.48
C THR A 209 -16.02 15.37 -7.79
N ILE A 210 -14.73 15.11 -7.61
CA ILE A 210 -13.74 16.06 -7.10
C ILE A 210 -12.52 16.09 -8.03
N ASN A 211 -11.77 17.19 -7.97
CA ASN A 211 -10.51 17.33 -8.69
C ASN A 211 -9.36 17.53 -7.69
N LEU A 212 -8.16 17.08 -8.04
CA LEU A 212 -6.96 17.29 -7.22
C LEU A 212 -6.66 18.77 -6.96
N SER A 213 -7.04 19.64 -7.89
CA SER A 213 -6.90 21.10 -7.81
C SER A 213 -8.00 21.81 -7.01
N ASP A 214 -9.03 21.09 -6.58
CA ASP A 214 -10.09 21.67 -5.76
C ASP A 214 -9.52 22.18 -4.44
N LYS A 215 -9.86 23.41 -4.08
CA LYS A 215 -9.49 23.99 -2.80
C LYS A 215 -10.32 23.38 -1.68
N ILE A 216 -9.70 23.23 -0.51
CA ILE A 216 -10.42 22.71 0.67
C ILE A 216 -11.59 23.61 1.04
N THR A 217 -11.48 24.92 0.81
CA THR A 217 -12.56 25.87 1.02
C THR A 217 -13.80 25.64 0.15
N LYS A 218 -13.70 24.88 -0.93
CA LYS A 218 -14.86 24.45 -1.72
C LYS A 218 -15.79 23.54 -0.89
N PHE A 219 -15.24 22.73 -0.01
CA PHE A 219 -15.97 21.79 0.85
C PHE A 219 -16.28 22.37 2.22
N PHE A 220 -15.32 23.14 2.77
CA PHE A 220 -15.38 23.78 4.07
C PHE A 220 -14.97 25.26 3.93
N PRO A 221 -15.92 26.17 3.65
CA PRO A 221 -15.61 27.60 3.52
C PRO A 221 -14.94 28.19 4.76
N GLU A 222 -15.18 27.61 5.94
CA GLU A 222 -14.59 27.95 7.22
C GLU A 222 -13.12 27.54 7.38
N PHE A 223 -12.54 26.81 6.43
CA PHE A 223 -11.13 26.41 6.44
C PHE A 223 -10.23 27.58 6.05
N ILE A 224 -10.02 28.46 7.00
CA ILE A 224 -9.23 29.69 6.85
C ILE A 224 -8.22 29.81 8.01
N ASP A 225 -7.21 30.63 7.79
CA ASP A 225 -6.24 30.95 8.84
C ASP A 225 -6.89 31.70 10.00
N GLY A 226 -6.53 31.35 11.23
CA GLY A 226 -6.88 32.12 12.42
C GLY A 226 -6.16 33.46 12.41
N GLU A 227 -6.70 34.46 13.12
CA GLU A 227 -6.13 35.81 13.18
C GLU A 227 -4.67 35.77 13.67
N ASN A 228 -4.41 34.94 14.68
CA ASN A 228 -3.10 34.82 15.33
C ASN A 228 -2.24 33.65 14.82
N ASP A 229 -2.66 32.95 13.77
CA ASP A 229 -1.88 31.85 13.21
C ASP A 229 -0.56 32.40 12.64
N PRO A 230 0.60 31.83 13.03
CA PRO A 230 1.90 32.34 12.59
C PRO A 230 2.16 32.09 11.10
N ILE A 231 1.59 31.02 10.56
CA ILE A 231 1.69 30.66 9.15
C ILE A 231 0.31 30.81 8.49
N LYS A 232 0.28 31.49 7.38
CA LYS A 232 -0.94 31.72 6.60
C LYS A 232 -0.91 30.89 5.33
N GLY A 233 -2.08 30.61 4.73
CA GLY A 233 -2.18 29.95 3.45
C GLY A 233 -3.24 28.89 3.31
N LYS A 234 -4.07 28.63 4.33
CA LYS A 234 -5.13 27.62 4.28
C LYS A 234 -6.08 27.80 3.10
N ALA A 235 -6.45 29.05 2.77
CA ALA A 235 -7.37 29.35 1.68
C ALA A 235 -6.88 28.86 0.29
N ASN A 236 -5.59 28.62 0.14
CA ASN A 236 -4.99 28.16 -1.12
C ASN A 236 -4.67 26.65 -1.15
N LEU A 237 -4.87 25.95 -0.03
CA LEU A 237 -4.64 24.51 0.04
C LEU A 237 -5.63 23.76 -0.84
N THR A 238 -5.11 22.82 -1.60
CA THR A 238 -5.87 21.92 -2.48
C THR A 238 -5.86 20.49 -1.95
N ILE A 239 -6.73 19.65 -2.49
CA ILE A 239 -6.73 18.21 -2.20
C ILE A 239 -5.34 17.62 -2.48
N GLN A 240 -4.68 18.02 -3.55
CA GLN A 240 -3.33 17.54 -3.88
C GLN A 240 -2.31 17.87 -2.79
N HIS A 241 -2.29 19.08 -2.25
CA HIS A 241 -1.39 19.44 -1.15
C HIS A 241 -1.59 18.54 0.07
N ILE A 242 -2.84 18.23 0.39
CA ILE A 242 -3.18 17.37 1.54
C ILE A 242 -2.70 15.92 1.28
N LEU A 243 -2.97 15.38 0.09
CA LEU A 243 -2.53 14.03 -0.29
C LEU A 243 -1.01 13.88 -0.32
N GLU A 244 -0.29 14.94 -0.66
CA GLU A 244 1.18 14.96 -0.72
C GLU A 244 1.84 15.21 0.65
N HIS A 245 1.07 15.38 1.72
CA HIS A 245 1.57 15.81 3.01
C HIS A 245 2.39 17.11 2.95
N GLN A 246 1.98 18.02 2.09
CA GLN A 246 2.59 19.33 1.88
C GLN A 246 1.68 20.50 2.28
N ALA A 247 0.66 20.22 3.08
CA ALA A 247 -0.25 21.23 3.57
C ALA A 247 0.41 22.21 4.55
N GLY A 248 1.37 21.73 5.31
CA GLY A 248 2.04 22.51 6.35
C GLY A 248 1.54 22.23 7.76
N PHE A 249 0.70 21.23 7.96
CA PHE A 249 0.28 20.82 9.32
C PHE A 249 1.44 20.25 10.12
N PRO A 250 1.38 20.34 11.47
CA PRO A 250 2.27 19.59 12.36
C PRO A 250 2.19 18.08 12.10
N ALA A 251 3.26 17.37 12.38
CA ALA A 251 3.32 15.91 12.16
C ALA A 251 2.24 15.15 12.95
N ASP A 252 2.06 15.49 14.22
CA ASP A 252 1.13 14.79 15.11
C ASP A 252 0.40 15.73 16.07
N PRO A 253 -0.44 16.66 15.59
CA PRO A 253 -1.23 17.51 16.47
C PRO A 253 -2.27 16.66 17.20
N GLN A 254 -2.53 17.02 18.45
CA GLN A 254 -3.42 16.30 19.34
C GLN A 254 -4.62 17.15 19.74
N TYR A 255 -5.76 16.50 19.94
CA TYR A 255 -7.04 17.13 20.31
C TYR A 255 -7.44 16.85 21.77
N ASN A 256 -6.46 16.53 22.59
CA ASN A 256 -6.57 16.30 24.03
C ASN A 256 -5.63 17.27 24.79
N LYS A 257 -5.22 16.94 26.00
CA LYS A 257 -4.28 17.77 26.78
C LYS A 257 -2.88 17.72 26.17
N PHE A 258 -2.57 18.74 25.37
CA PHE A 258 -1.38 18.78 24.54
C PHE A 258 -0.94 20.23 24.33
N ASN A 259 0.34 20.47 24.41
CA ASN A 259 0.92 21.77 24.15
C ASN A 259 1.16 21.96 22.65
N GLN A 260 0.37 22.80 22.01
CA GLN A 260 0.44 23.05 20.56
C GLN A 260 1.73 23.81 20.14
N GLU A 261 2.38 24.54 21.05
CA GLU A 261 3.63 25.26 20.76
C GLU A 261 4.82 24.29 20.76
N THR A 262 4.91 23.45 21.79
CA THR A 262 6.03 22.50 21.93
C THR A 262 5.81 21.19 21.19
N GLN A 263 4.58 20.94 20.71
CA GLN A 263 4.16 19.68 20.09
C GLN A 263 4.43 18.47 21.00
N LYS A 264 4.13 18.60 22.29
CA LYS A 264 4.31 17.55 23.30
C LYS A 264 3.08 17.42 24.20
N PRO A 265 2.81 16.23 24.73
CA PRO A 265 1.81 16.03 25.79
C PRO A 265 2.11 16.92 26.98
N ASP A 266 1.12 17.65 27.45
CA ASP A 266 1.23 18.51 28.63
C ASP A 266 -0.13 18.67 29.28
N GLN A 267 -0.30 18.10 30.47
CA GLN A 267 -1.57 18.10 31.20
C GLN A 267 -1.91 19.44 31.85
N ASN A 268 -0.94 20.33 31.97
CA ASN A 268 -1.09 21.62 32.64
C ASN A 268 -1.43 22.77 31.68
N VAL A 269 -1.48 22.47 30.38
CA VAL A 269 -1.75 23.48 29.35
C VAL A 269 -3.17 23.31 28.82
N ASP A 270 -3.90 24.42 28.73
CA ASP A 270 -5.16 24.48 27.99
C ASP A 270 -4.89 24.33 26.50
N ASN A 271 -5.38 23.23 25.91
CA ASN A 271 -5.34 23.06 24.47
C ASN A 271 -6.61 23.67 23.86
N PRO A 272 -6.50 24.77 23.08
CA PRO A 272 -7.66 25.39 22.45
C PRO A 272 -8.34 24.51 21.40
N LEU A 273 -7.65 23.42 20.97
CA LEU A 273 -8.19 22.43 20.02
C LEU A 273 -8.77 21.19 20.73
N TYR A 274 -8.88 21.23 22.08
CA TYR A 274 -9.40 20.08 22.82
C TYR A 274 -10.79 19.65 22.33
N SER A 275 -10.92 18.37 22.01
CA SER A 275 -12.19 17.79 21.56
C SER A 275 -12.24 16.28 21.78
N GLN A 276 -13.39 15.78 22.25
CA GLN A 276 -13.61 14.38 22.57
C GLN A 276 -14.84 13.79 21.87
N ASP A 277 -15.40 14.49 20.93
CA ASP A 277 -16.47 14.00 20.05
C ASP A 277 -16.19 14.41 18.60
N LYS A 278 -16.74 13.65 17.66
CA LYS A 278 -16.45 13.82 16.22
C LYS A 278 -16.92 15.18 15.70
N ALA A 279 -18.07 15.69 16.15
CA ALA A 279 -18.61 16.97 15.68
C ALA A 279 -17.69 18.13 16.08
N THR A 280 -17.27 18.18 17.35
CA THR A 280 -16.33 19.19 17.86
C THR A 280 -14.94 19.00 17.21
N THR A 281 -14.45 17.78 17.05
CA THR A 281 -13.15 17.50 16.42
C THR A 281 -13.10 17.98 14.99
N LYS A 282 -14.18 17.84 14.23
CA LYS A 282 -14.29 18.38 12.88
C LYS A 282 -13.99 19.88 12.84
N GLU A 283 -14.57 20.65 13.75
CA GLU A 283 -14.29 22.08 13.86
C GLU A 283 -12.82 22.35 14.23
N MET A 284 -12.25 21.57 15.15
CA MET A 284 -10.87 21.73 15.61
C MET A 284 -9.86 21.37 14.52
N ILE A 285 -10.14 20.35 13.70
CA ILE A 285 -9.32 20.02 12.53
C ILE A 285 -9.21 21.24 11.59
N LEU A 286 -10.35 21.86 11.27
CA LEU A 286 -10.38 23.03 10.39
C LEU A 286 -9.64 24.24 10.99
N LYS A 287 -9.58 24.34 12.32
CA LYS A 287 -8.88 25.41 13.06
C LYS A 287 -7.42 25.10 13.37
N THR A 288 -6.94 23.87 13.12
CA THR A 288 -5.56 23.48 13.42
C THR A 288 -4.59 24.37 12.66
N PRO A 289 -3.66 25.07 13.36
CA PRO A 289 -2.72 25.97 12.70
C PRO A 289 -1.69 25.24 11.84
N LEU A 290 -1.26 25.87 10.76
CA LEU A 290 -0.11 25.42 9.99
C LEU A 290 1.19 25.73 10.76
N GLN A 291 2.15 24.83 10.64
CA GLN A 291 3.49 24.96 11.21
C GLN A 291 4.54 25.29 10.14
N TYR A 292 4.24 24.96 8.90
CA TYR A 292 5.10 25.19 7.74
C TYR A 292 4.29 25.88 6.63
N GLU A 293 4.98 26.64 5.80
CA GLU A 293 4.34 27.21 4.61
C GLU A 293 3.91 26.11 3.64
N PRO A 294 2.67 26.17 3.11
CA PRO A 294 2.16 25.20 2.14
C PRO A 294 3.11 24.97 0.96
N GLY A 295 3.31 23.70 0.60
CA GLY A 295 4.14 23.31 -0.52
C GLY A 295 5.64 23.35 -0.30
N THR A 296 6.13 23.70 0.89
CA THR A 296 7.58 23.85 1.16
C THR A 296 8.24 22.62 1.74
N LYS A 297 7.47 21.77 2.43
CA LYS A 297 7.97 20.55 3.06
C LYS A 297 6.94 19.42 2.94
N THR A 298 7.42 18.20 2.76
CA THR A 298 6.63 16.99 2.97
C THR A 298 6.76 16.58 4.43
N VAL A 299 5.67 16.75 5.19
CA VAL A 299 5.59 16.36 6.60
C VAL A 299 4.39 15.44 6.76
N TYR A 300 4.66 14.15 6.97
CA TYR A 300 3.63 13.17 7.25
C TYR A 300 2.79 13.62 8.44
N SER A 301 1.49 13.80 8.22
CA SER A 301 0.56 14.31 9.24
C SER A 301 -0.75 13.54 9.21
N ASP A 302 -1.17 13.07 10.38
CA ASP A 302 -2.47 12.44 10.57
C ASP A 302 -3.63 13.38 10.23
N VAL A 303 -3.48 14.67 10.49
CA VAL A 303 -4.50 15.69 10.21
C VAL A 303 -4.85 15.75 8.73
N ASP A 304 -3.90 15.54 7.84
CA ASP A 304 -4.15 15.50 6.40
C ASP A 304 -5.24 14.46 6.08
N TYR A 305 -5.12 13.28 6.63
CA TYR A 305 -6.08 12.20 6.37
C TYR A 305 -7.35 12.28 7.21
N MET A 306 -7.29 12.88 8.40
CA MET A 306 -8.51 13.25 9.12
C MET A 306 -9.37 14.22 8.30
N LEU A 307 -8.74 15.22 7.71
CA LEU A 307 -9.39 16.20 6.84
C LEU A 307 -9.94 15.55 5.55
N LEU A 308 -9.14 14.72 4.89
CA LEU A 308 -9.60 13.99 3.69
C LEU A 308 -10.80 13.09 3.99
N GLY A 309 -10.81 12.41 5.13
CA GLY A 309 -11.96 11.62 5.58
C GLY A 309 -13.22 12.47 5.75
N LEU A 310 -13.09 13.67 6.32
CA LEU A 310 -14.20 14.61 6.42
C LEU A 310 -14.69 15.11 5.05
N ILE A 311 -13.80 15.29 4.09
CA ILE A 311 -14.16 15.66 2.71
C ILE A 311 -14.97 14.55 2.06
N VAL A 312 -14.56 13.29 2.23
CA VAL A 312 -15.33 12.13 1.74
C VAL A 312 -16.75 12.15 2.31
N GLU A 313 -16.89 12.33 3.62
CA GLU A 313 -18.21 12.39 4.27
C GLU A 313 -19.03 13.58 3.77
N LYS A 314 -18.41 14.73 3.56
CA LYS A 314 -19.07 15.94 3.03
C LYS A 314 -19.59 15.75 1.62
N VAL A 315 -18.77 15.17 0.75
CA VAL A 315 -19.09 15.00 -0.68
C VAL A 315 -20.11 13.89 -0.91
N THR A 316 -19.99 12.78 -0.16
CA THR A 316 -20.85 11.60 -0.33
C THR A 316 -22.15 11.67 0.47
N GLY A 317 -22.20 12.46 1.53
CA GLY A 317 -23.31 12.49 2.49
C GLY A 317 -23.40 11.23 3.36
N MET A 318 -22.36 10.38 3.35
CA MET A 318 -22.28 9.14 4.11
C MET A 318 -21.17 9.23 5.16
N ALA A 319 -21.31 8.49 6.26
CA ALA A 319 -20.18 8.22 7.15
C ALA A 319 -19.08 7.47 6.37
N LEU A 320 -17.81 7.73 6.70
CA LEU A 320 -16.68 7.18 5.96
C LEU A 320 -16.70 5.64 5.94
N ASP A 321 -16.99 5.00 7.07
CA ASP A 321 -17.07 3.54 7.18
C ASP A 321 -18.18 2.96 6.29
N GLU A 322 -19.34 3.58 6.28
CA GLU A 322 -20.46 3.18 5.43
C GLU A 322 -20.08 3.30 3.94
N TYR A 323 -19.47 4.42 3.55
CA TYR A 323 -19.08 4.66 2.17
C TYR A 323 -18.08 3.61 1.66
N VAL A 324 -16.99 3.34 2.40
CA VAL A 324 -15.95 2.40 1.96
C VAL A 324 -16.42 0.95 2.00
N GLU A 325 -17.24 0.58 2.98
CA GLU A 325 -17.86 -0.74 3.03
C GLU A 325 -18.74 -1.00 1.81
N ASN A 326 -19.65 -0.08 1.50
CA ASN A 326 -20.60 -0.23 0.41
C ASN A 326 -19.93 -0.12 -0.96
N THR A 327 -18.89 0.71 -1.09
CA THR A 327 -18.23 0.99 -2.36
C THR A 327 -17.18 -0.05 -2.72
N PHE A 328 -16.40 -0.54 -1.75
CA PHE A 328 -15.24 -1.39 -2.01
C PHE A 328 -15.35 -2.78 -1.38
N TYR A 329 -15.62 -2.87 -0.08
CA TYR A 329 -15.44 -4.13 0.64
C TYR A 329 -16.56 -5.13 0.34
N LYS A 330 -17.81 -4.71 0.41
CA LYS A 330 -18.97 -5.55 0.10
C LYS A 330 -19.01 -6.04 -1.35
N PRO A 331 -18.80 -5.19 -2.37
CA PRO A 331 -18.78 -5.65 -3.76
C PRO A 331 -17.73 -6.71 -4.05
N LEU A 332 -16.62 -6.71 -3.31
CA LEU A 332 -15.56 -7.71 -3.42
C LEU A 332 -15.75 -8.92 -2.48
N GLY A 333 -16.79 -8.94 -1.66
CA GLY A 333 -17.02 -9.98 -0.68
C GLY A 333 -15.99 -10.00 0.46
N LEU A 334 -15.37 -8.87 0.76
CA LEU A 334 -14.36 -8.73 1.81
C LEU A 334 -15.05 -8.46 3.15
N ASN A 335 -15.36 -9.52 3.88
CA ASN A 335 -16.11 -9.45 5.13
C ASN A 335 -15.24 -9.17 6.36
N ASN A 336 -13.92 -9.22 6.21
CA ASN A 336 -12.92 -9.06 7.27
C ASN A 336 -12.11 -7.76 7.11
N ILE A 337 -12.76 -6.70 6.64
CA ILE A 337 -12.24 -5.32 6.63
C ILE A 337 -13.34 -4.42 7.20
N VAL A 338 -13.08 -3.76 8.34
CA VAL A 338 -14.15 -3.12 9.11
C VAL A 338 -13.61 -2.04 10.06
N TYR A 339 -14.37 -0.96 10.22
CA TYR A 339 -14.22 -0.05 11.36
C TYR A 339 -15.04 -0.56 12.55
N ASN A 340 -14.60 -0.27 13.77
CA ASN A 340 -15.32 -0.60 15.00
C ASN A 340 -15.85 -2.05 15.03
N PRO A 341 -14.97 -3.06 14.92
CA PRO A 341 -15.40 -4.46 14.75
C PRO A 341 -16.29 -4.97 15.88
N LEU A 342 -16.07 -4.55 17.14
CA LEU A 342 -16.89 -4.99 18.26
C LEU A 342 -18.35 -4.55 18.14
N GLU A 343 -18.60 -3.38 17.59
CA GLU A 343 -19.96 -2.87 17.35
C GLU A 343 -20.64 -3.57 16.16
N LYS A 344 -19.87 -4.22 15.31
CA LYS A 344 -20.34 -4.90 14.09
C LYS A 344 -20.40 -6.42 14.21
N GLY A 345 -20.36 -6.92 15.45
CA GLY A 345 -20.61 -8.33 15.76
C GLY A 345 -19.38 -9.24 15.75
N PHE A 346 -18.17 -8.69 15.60
CA PHE A 346 -16.95 -9.49 15.74
C PHE A 346 -16.66 -9.76 17.21
N ALA A 347 -16.31 -11.00 17.52
CA ALA A 347 -15.94 -11.39 18.86
C ALA A 347 -14.52 -10.91 19.20
N LYS A 348 -14.34 -10.42 20.42
CA LYS A 348 -13.07 -9.86 20.90
C LYS A 348 -11.90 -10.85 20.75
N GLU A 349 -12.13 -12.12 21.04
CA GLU A 349 -11.14 -13.19 20.91
C GLU A 349 -10.69 -13.47 19.47
N ASN A 350 -11.41 -12.97 18.47
CA ASN A 350 -11.05 -13.06 17.06
C ASN A 350 -10.30 -11.82 16.55
N ILE A 351 -9.83 -10.98 17.46
CA ILE A 351 -9.13 -9.73 17.13
C ILE A 351 -7.81 -9.70 17.88
N ALA A 352 -6.72 -9.41 17.18
CA ALA A 352 -5.41 -9.28 17.80
C ALA A 352 -5.37 -8.06 18.72
N ALA A 353 -4.95 -8.27 19.95
CA ALA A 353 -4.79 -7.21 20.94
C ALA A 353 -3.62 -6.29 20.57
N THR A 354 -3.67 -5.06 21.05
CA THR A 354 -2.62 -4.08 20.89
C THR A 354 -2.00 -3.70 22.23
N GLU A 355 -1.87 -2.45 22.56
CA GLU A 355 -1.14 -1.98 23.73
C GLU A 355 -1.74 -2.46 25.06
N LEU A 356 -0.89 -2.85 26.01
CA LEU A 356 -1.30 -3.54 27.23
C LEU A 356 -2.02 -2.64 28.24
N ASN A 357 -1.67 -1.36 28.29
CA ASN A 357 -2.22 -0.39 29.23
C ASN A 357 -2.91 0.77 28.51
N GLY A 358 -3.90 0.44 27.69
CA GLY A 358 -4.45 1.41 26.76
C GLY A 358 -3.35 1.92 25.85
N ASN A 359 -3.43 3.14 25.38
CA ASN A 359 -2.32 3.76 24.65
C ASN A 359 -1.54 4.76 25.52
N THR A 360 -1.25 4.34 26.75
CA THR A 360 -0.52 5.16 27.74
C THR A 360 0.99 5.17 27.53
N ARG A 361 1.51 4.15 26.81
CA ARG A 361 2.95 3.90 26.68
C ARG A 361 3.63 3.87 28.05
N ASP A 362 3.06 3.02 28.89
CA ASP A 362 3.52 2.79 30.28
C ASP A 362 3.54 4.07 31.14
N GLY A 363 2.54 4.92 30.96
CA GLY A 363 2.36 6.16 31.71
C GLY A 363 3.02 7.40 31.09
N ALA A 364 3.71 7.27 29.95
CA ALA A 364 4.31 8.41 29.25
C ALA A 364 3.26 9.33 28.62
N ILE A 365 2.11 8.79 28.24
CA ILE A 365 0.97 9.52 27.68
C ILE A 365 -0.20 9.41 28.64
N SER A 366 -0.90 10.52 28.89
CA SER A 366 -1.99 10.58 29.83
C SER A 366 -3.11 11.49 29.34
N PHE A 367 -4.36 11.06 29.55
CA PHE A 367 -5.58 11.77 29.17
C PHE A 367 -6.59 11.77 30.32
N GLU A 368 -7.60 12.64 30.26
CA GLU A 368 -8.79 12.43 31.08
C GLU A 368 -9.53 11.18 30.61
N ASN A 369 -9.98 10.34 31.54
CA ASN A 369 -10.67 9.08 31.25
C ASN A 369 -9.89 8.15 30.30
N ILE A 370 -8.59 8.05 30.49
CA ILE A 370 -7.74 7.21 29.67
C ILE A 370 -8.12 5.73 29.82
N ARG A 371 -8.04 5.00 28.71
CA ARG A 371 -8.11 3.54 28.74
C ARG A 371 -6.84 2.99 29.38
N ASP A 372 -6.99 2.20 30.42
CA ASP A 372 -5.89 1.62 31.22
C ASP A 372 -5.89 0.08 31.19
N TYR A 373 -6.58 -0.48 30.21
CA TYR A 373 -6.71 -1.92 29.98
C TYR A 373 -6.10 -2.30 28.63
N THR A 374 -5.82 -3.58 28.42
CA THR A 374 -5.32 -4.08 27.14
C THR A 374 -6.34 -3.83 26.03
N LEU A 375 -5.92 -3.13 24.99
CA LEU A 375 -6.77 -2.82 23.85
C LEU A 375 -6.92 -4.05 22.94
N GLN A 376 -8.17 -4.42 22.65
CA GLN A 376 -8.47 -5.55 21.77
C GLN A 376 -9.83 -5.35 21.12
N GLY A 377 -9.82 -5.00 19.84
CA GLY A 377 -11.04 -4.69 19.07
C GLY A 377 -11.48 -3.24 19.11
N GLU A 378 -10.92 -2.43 19.98
CA GLU A 378 -11.02 -0.98 19.94
C GLU A 378 -9.81 -0.39 19.21
N VAL A 379 -10.02 0.67 18.41
CA VAL A 379 -8.92 1.30 17.70
C VAL A 379 -7.82 1.76 18.66
N HIS A 380 -6.58 1.46 18.31
CA HIS A 380 -5.42 1.84 19.14
C HIS A 380 -5.18 3.35 19.12
N ASP A 381 -5.25 3.98 17.95
CA ASP A 381 -4.95 5.42 17.79
C ASP A 381 -5.85 6.27 18.69
N GLU A 382 -5.22 7.13 19.50
CA GLU A 382 -5.91 7.95 20.47
C GLU A 382 -6.85 8.98 19.84
N LYS A 383 -6.46 9.61 18.75
CA LYS A 383 -7.30 10.59 18.06
C LYS A 383 -8.52 9.92 17.43
N ALA A 384 -8.31 8.76 16.82
CA ALA A 384 -9.41 7.99 16.26
C ALA A 384 -10.41 7.54 17.33
N TYR A 385 -9.91 7.06 18.46
CA TYR A 385 -10.78 6.57 19.54
C TYR A 385 -11.50 7.69 20.28
N TYR A 386 -10.72 8.62 20.88
CA TYR A 386 -11.29 9.64 21.76
C TYR A 386 -12.01 10.77 21.03
N SER A 387 -11.57 11.08 19.81
CA SER A 387 -12.00 12.30 19.12
C SER A 387 -12.79 12.05 17.83
N MET A 388 -12.81 10.81 17.30
CA MET A 388 -13.44 10.49 16.02
C MET A 388 -14.37 9.29 16.06
N ASP A 389 -14.80 8.88 17.25
CA ASP A 389 -15.74 7.76 17.45
C ASP A 389 -15.30 6.44 16.78
N GLY A 390 -14.00 6.23 16.66
CA GLY A 390 -13.37 5.07 16.03
C GLY A 390 -13.36 5.07 14.49
N VAL A 391 -13.98 6.03 13.84
CA VAL A 391 -14.06 6.15 12.37
C VAL A 391 -13.35 7.41 11.92
N SER A 392 -12.08 7.27 11.60
CA SER A 392 -11.26 8.38 11.12
C SER A 392 -10.56 8.04 9.80
N GLY A 393 -10.26 9.08 9.02
CA GLY A 393 -9.55 8.90 7.75
C GLY A 393 -8.07 8.50 7.91
N HIS A 394 -7.49 8.69 9.09
CA HIS A 394 -6.06 8.41 9.33
C HIS A 394 -5.77 7.08 10.00
N ALA A 395 -6.73 6.51 10.71
CA ALA A 395 -6.62 5.24 11.47
C ALA A 395 -8.01 4.71 11.84
N GLY A 396 -8.11 3.47 12.27
CA GLY A 396 -9.33 2.86 12.78
C GLY A 396 -9.80 1.63 12.01
N LEU A 397 -9.25 1.34 10.85
CA LEU A 397 -9.61 0.17 10.06
C LEU A 397 -8.96 -1.09 10.64
N PHE A 398 -9.73 -2.17 10.72
CA PHE A 398 -9.29 -3.52 11.06
C PHE A 398 -9.40 -4.41 9.83
N ALA A 399 -8.46 -5.34 9.66
CA ALA A 399 -8.49 -6.28 8.55
C ALA A 399 -7.78 -7.58 8.89
N ASN A 400 -8.06 -8.63 8.11
CA ASN A 400 -7.16 -9.77 7.97
C ASN A 400 -6.25 -9.60 6.74
N ALA A 401 -5.16 -10.35 6.67
CA ALA A 401 -4.16 -10.17 5.62
C ALA A 401 -4.71 -10.55 4.23
N ALA A 402 -5.47 -11.62 4.13
CA ALA A 402 -6.00 -12.11 2.85
C ALA A 402 -6.96 -11.11 2.20
N ASP A 403 -7.90 -10.56 2.95
CA ASP A 403 -8.86 -9.60 2.42
C ASP A 403 -8.16 -8.28 2.06
N LEU A 404 -7.22 -7.83 2.91
CA LEU A 404 -6.46 -6.62 2.62
C LEU A 404 -5.58 -6.78 1.37
N ALA A 405 -4.99 -7.96 1.16
CA ALA A 405 -4.22 -8.26 -0.04
C ALA A 405 -5.08 -8.24 -1.30
N LYS A 406 -6.30 -8.79 -1.26
CA LYS A 406 -7.25 -8.72 -2.38
C LYS A 406 -7.65 -7.27 -2.68
N LEU A 407 -7.86 -6.46 -1.65
CA LEU A 407 -8.16 -5.04 -1.83
C LEU A 407 -6.96 -4.30 -2.45
N ALA A 408 -5.74 -4.61 -2.02
CA ALA A 408 -4.51 -4.05 -2.60
C ALA A 408 -4.32 -4.47 -4.07
N GLN A 409 -4.75 -5.68 -4.46
CA GLN A 409 -4.69 -6.18 -5.82
C GLN A 409 -5.45 -5.28 -6.82
N VAL A 410 -6.48 -4.56 -6.38
CA VAL A 410 -7.20 -3.58 -7.21
C VAL A 410 -6.24 -2.57 -7.84
N MET A 411 -5.21 -2.14 -7.12
CA MET A 411 -4.19 -1.22 -7.64
C MET A 411 -3.33 -1.87 -8.74
N LEU A 412 -2.93 -3.13 -8.57
CA LEU A 412 -2.21 -3.88 -9.61
C LEU A 412 -3.07 -4.16 -10.84
N ASN A 413 -4.37 -4.27 -10.66
CA ASN A 413 -5.32 -4.51 -11.75
C ASN A 413 -5.70 -3.22 -12.51
N ASP A 414 -4.99 -2.12 -12.33
CA ASP A 414 -5.30 -0.83 -12.94
C ASP A 414 -6.66 -0.24 -12.50
N GLY A 415 -7.12 -0.61 -11.31
CA GLY A 415 -8.25 0.04 -10.66
C GLY A 415 -9.54 -0.77 -10.54
N GLY A 416 -9.51 -2.07 -10.81
CA GLY A 416 -10.69 -2.92 -10.71
C GLY A 416 -10.41 -4.35 -10.26
N TYR A 417 -11.49 -5.11 -10.10
CA TYR A 417 -11.43 -6.51 -9.65
C TYR A 417 -12.67 -7.25 -10.15
N GLY A 418 -12.49 -8.26 -10.99
CA GLY A 418 -13.62 -8.97 -11.58
C GLY A 418 -14.54 -8.05 -12.39
N ASP A 419 -15.81 -8.03 -12.06
CA ASP A 419 -16.82 -7.18 -12.70
C ASP A 419 -16.97 -5.81 -12.01
N ASN A 420 -16.01 -5.40 -11.20
CA ASN A 420 -16.04 -4.13 -10.47
C ASN A 420 -14.89 -3.22 -10.91
N LYS A 421 -15.23 -2.04 -11.40
CA LYS A 421 -14.31 -0.95 -11.68
C LYS A 421 -14.45 0.11 -10.58
N PHE A 422 -13.35 0.43 -9.91
CA PHE A 422 -13.33 1.46 -8.87
C PHE A 422 -12.65 2.73 -9.36
N PHE A 423 -11.52 2.59 -10.04
CA PHE A 423 -10.72 3.71 -10.52
C PHE A 423 -10.38 3.55 -12.01
N SER A 424 -10.19 4.66 -12.71
CA SER A 424 -9.56 4.63 -14.02
C SER A 424 -8.07 4.29 -13.88
N LYS A 425 -7.48 3.70 -14.92
CA LYS A 425 -6.03 3.46 -14.98
C LYS A 425 -5.25 4.77 -14.78
N ASN A 426 -5.68 5.85 -15.39
CA ASN A 426 -5.04 7.17 -15.24
C ASN A 426 -5.04 7.65 -13.79
N THR A 427 -6.12 7.40 -13.04
CA THR A 427 -6.17 7.75 -11.60
C THR A 427 -5.17 6.92 -10.81
N VAL A 428 -5.09 5.61 -11.05
CA VAL A 428 -4.09 4.74 -10.40
C VAL A 428 -2.67 5.26 -10.68
N GLU A 429 -2.36 5.57 -11.92
CA GLU A 429 -1.04 6.09 -12.33
C GLU A 429 -0.76 7.45 -11.66
N GLU A 430 -1.72 8.36 -11.64
CA GLU A 430 -1.57 9.68 -11.00
C GLU A 430 -1.28 9.59 -9.50
N PHE A 431 -1.95 8.67 -8.79
CA PHE A 431 -1.76 8.50 -7.35
C PHE A 431 -0.48 7.77 -6.97
N THR A 432 0.08 6.97 -7.86
CA THR A 432 1.26 6.12 -7.57
C THR A 432 2.54 6.58 -8.22
N LYS A 433 2.49 7.54 -9.15
CA LYS A 433 3.69 8.05 -9.81
C LYS A 433 4.59 8.80 -8.84
N ARG A 434 5.90 8.78 -9.13
CA ARG A 434 6.90 9.55 -8.40
C ARG A 434 6.56 11.05 -8.42
N LYS A 435 6.65 11.70 -7.27
CA LYS A 435 6.50 13.16 -7.15
C LYS A 435 7.85 13.85 -7.33
N ALA A 436 7.83 15.01 -7.99
CA ALA A 436 9.04 15.81 -8.19
C ALA A 436 9.65 16.30 -6.86
N SER A 437 8.80 16.51 -5.84
CA SER A 437 9.22 16.98 -4.52
C SER A 437 9.82 15.88 -3.65
N SER A 438 9.49 14.61 -3.89
CA SER A 438 10.04 13.48 -3.15
C SER A 438 9.90 12.17 -3.92
N PRO A 439 10.99 11.41 -4.13
CA PRO A 439 10.93 10.12 -4.82
C PRO A 439 10.23 9.03 -4.01
N THR A 440 10.15 9.17 -2.68
CA THR A 440 9.55 8.19 -1.76
C THR A 440 8.04 8.38 -1.55
N TRP A 441 7.42 9.28 -2.31
CA TRP A 441 6.01 9.60 -2.19
C TRP A 441 5.28 9.60 -3.53
N GLY A 442 4.08 8.99 -3.55
CA GLY A 442 3.01 9.29 -4.49
C GLY A 442 1.99 10.23 -3.84
N LEU A 443 0.73 10.18 -4.25
CA LEU A 443 -0.37 10.85 -3.55
C LEU A 443 -0.83 9.96 -2.38
N GLY A 444 -0.26 10.21 -1.22
CA GLY A 444 -0.47 9.43 0.00
C GLY A 444 0.31 8.12 0.06
N TRP A 445 0.44 7.41 -1.05
CA TRP A 445 1.21 6.17 -1.13
C TRP A 445 2.68 6.39 -0.83
N TRP A 446 3.25 5.54 0.00
CA TRP A 446 4.68 5.42 0.13
C TRP A 446 5.24 4.73 -1.10
N ARG A 447 6.38 5.21 -1.60
CA ARG A 447 7.08 4.61 -2.73
C ARG A 447 8.46 4.16 -2.31
N GLU A 448 8.98 3.17 -3.02
CA GLU A 448 10.34 2.67 -2.80
C GLU A 448 11.39 3.78 -3.01
N GLY A 449 11.30 4.51 -4.10
CA GLY A 449 12.05 5.74 -4.35
C GLY A 449 13.55 5.63 -4.16
N ASP A 450 14.24 4.94 -5.04
CA ASP A 450 15.70 4.78 -5.02
C ASP A 450 16.23 4.15 -3.70
N ASN A 451 15.51 3.15 -3.20
CA ASN A 451 15.78 2.41 -1.95
C ASN A 451 15.50 3.18 -0.64
N GLY A 452 14.79 4.29 -0.71
CA GLY A 452 14.42 5.05 0.49
C GLY A 452 13.44 4.36 1.43
N ARG A 453 12.80 3.26 0.99
CA ARG A 453 11.84 2.48 1.79
C ARG A 453 12.29 1.02 2.04
N VAL A 454 13.57 0.76 1.97
CA VAL A 454 14.13 -0.59 2.14
C VAL A 454 13.74 -1.24 3.47
N TRP A 455 13.60 -0.45 4.53
CA TRP A 455 13.16 -0.91 5.85
C TRP A 455 11.75 -1.48 5.87
N TYR A 456 10.95 -1.14 4.86
CA TYR A 456 9.55 -1.54 4.75
C TYR A 456 9.32 -2.48 3.58
N PHE A 457 9.87 -2.16 2.40
CA PHE A 457 9.60 -2.92 1.18
C PHE A 457 10.63 -4.01 0.87
N GLY A 458 11.73 -4.07 1.64
CA GLY A 458 12.82 -4.99 1.41
C GLY A 458 13.86 -4.46 0.42
N THR A 459 14.93 -5.23 0.25
CA THR A 459 16.12 -4.79 -0.51
C THR A 459 16.00 -4.98 -2.02
N GLN A 460 14.98 -5.71 -2.51
CA GLN A 460 14.84 -6.13 -3.90
C GLN A 460 13.57 -5.58 -4.58
N SER A 461 12.80 -4.74 -3.88
CA SER A 461 11.61 -4.12 -4.46
C SER A 461 11.96 -3.22 -5.64
N SER A 462 11.10 -3.20 -6.68
CA SER A 462 11.30 -2.33 -7.83
C SER A 462 11.14 -0.86 -7.46
N SER A 463 11.70 0.03 -8.28
CA SER A 463 11.56 1.49 -8.09
C SER A 463 10.11 1.98 -8.16
N ASN A 464 9.22 1.20 -8.77
CA ASN A 464 7.79 1.50 -8.88
C ASN A 464 6.94 0.91 -7.75
N THR A 465 7.55 0.20 -6.82
CA THR A 465 6.87 -0.36 -5.64
C THR A 465 6.29 0.75 -4.79
N PHE A 466 5.08 0.54 -4.33
CA PHE A 466 4.37 1.42 -3.41
C PHE A 466 3.61 0.62 -2.36
N GLY A 467 3.14 1.28 -1.35
CA GLY A 467 2.40 0.68 -0.24
C GLY A 467 2.30 1.64 0.93
N HIS A 468 2.17 1.12 2.11
CA HIS A 468 2.14 1.89 3.34
C HIS A 468 2.47 1.01 4.55
N GLN A 469 2.81 1.64 5.65
CA GLN A 469 2.99 0.95 6.92
C GLN A 469 1.98 1.44 7.96
N GLY A 470 1.82 0.69 9.04
CA GLY A 470 1.03 1.06 10.21
C GLY A 470 1.82 0.88 11.50
N TRP A 471 1.65 1.84 12.41
CA TRP A 471 2.41 1.90 13.65
C TRP A 471 2.27 0.67 14.56
N THR A 472 1.13 -0.01 14.49
CA THR A 472 0.88 -1.27 15.21
C THR A 472 1.75 -2.45 14.74
N GLY A 473 2.45 -2.30 13.62
CA GLY A 473 3.30 -3.32 13.01
C GLY A 473 2.72 -3.92 11.74
N THR A 474 2.05 -3.12 10.95
CA THR A 474 1.42 -3.55 9.70
C THR A 474 2.11 -2.96 8.47
N LEU A 475 2.15 -3.75 7.40
CA LEU A 475 2.82 -3.39 6.16
C LEU A 475 2.03 -3.89 4.96
N THR A 476 1.91 -3.04 3.94
CA THR A 476 1.46 -3.44 2.62
C THR A 476 2.50 -3.05 1.58
N VAL A 477 2.77 -3.97 0.65
CA VAL A 477 3.72 -3.80 -0.46
C VAL A 477 3.01 -4.18 -1.74
N ILE A 478 3.06 -3.31 -2.73
CA ILE A 478 2.48 -3.51 -4.05
C ILE A 478 3.57 -3.20 -5.08
N ASP A 479 4.03 -4.23 -5.80
CA ASP A 479 5.09 -4.09 -6.80
C ASP A 479 4.54 -4.41 -8.19
N PRO A 480 4.30 -3.38 -9.04
CA PRO A 480 3.75 -3.60 -10.38
C PRO A 480 4.73 -4.27 -11.34
N GLU A 481 6.04 -4.17 -11.14
CA GLU A 481 7.02 -4.83 -12.02
C GLU A 481 7.11 -6.33 -11.75
N SER A 482 6.85 -6.76 -10.52
CA SER A 482 6.83 -8.18 -10.14
C SER A 482 5.41 -8.76 -10.05
N ASN A 483 4.38 -7.98 -10.31
CA ASN A 483 2.97 -8.37 -10.07
C ASN A 483 2.78 -8.99 -8.68
N LEU A 484 3.30 -8.31 -7.67
CA LEU A 484 3.39 -8.81 -6.30
C LEU A 484 2.61 -7.93 -5.33
N VAL A 485 1.85 -8.57 -4.46
CA VAL A 485 1.29 -7.98 -3.24
C VAL A 485 1.80 -8.74 -2.04
N VAL A 486 2.33 -8.04 -1.04
CA VAL A 486 2.69 -8.60 0.27
C VAL A 486 1.95 -7.82 1.33
N VAL A 487 1.22 -8.52 2.18
CA VAL A 487 0.58 -7.95 3.37
C VAL A 487 1.08 -8.68 4.60
N LEU A 488 1.79 -7.97 5.44
CA LEU A 488 2.25 -8.45 6.76
C LEU A 488 1.51 -7.67 7.84
N LEU A 489 0.72 -8.35 8.63
CA LEU A 489 0.02 -7.78 9.78
C LEU A 489 0.62 -8.35 11.06
N THR A 490 1.06 -7.48 11.95
CA THR A 490 1.51 -7.87 13.29
C THR A 490 0.82 -7.01 14.35
N ASN A 491 0.86 -7.47 15.57
CA ASN A 491 0.49 -6.68 16.75
C ASN A 491 1.71 -6.55 17.69
N LYS A 492 2.86 -6.18 17.14
CA LYS A 492 4.13 -6.07 17.89
C LYS A 492 4.04 -5.22 19.15
N ILE A 493 3.11 -4.29 19.19
CA ILE A 493 2.87 -3.41 20.35
C ILE A 493 2.03 -4.09 21.44
N ASN A 494 1.51 -5.29 21.22
CA ASN A 494 0.93 -6.14 22.26
C ASN A 494 2.06 -6.79 23.09
N SER A 495 2.92 -5.95 23.64
CA SER A 495 4.09 -6.32 24.44
C SER A 495 4.49 -5.14 25.33
N PRO A 496 5.28 -5.36 26.40
CA PRO A 496 5.69 -4.28 27.27
C PRO A 496 6.50 -3.18 26.55
N VAL A 497 6.36 -1.94 27.00
CA VAL A 497 7.31 -0.88 26.70
C VAL A 497 8.64 -1.21 27.40
N ILE A 498 9.76 -1.12 26.68
CA ILE A 498 11.07 -1.51 27.22
C ILE A 498 11.51 -0.58 28.32
N ASP A 499 11.57 0.71 28.02
CA ASP A 499 11.91 1.77 28.96
C ASP A 499 11.29 3.09 28.50
N ASN A 500 10.23 3.50 29.16
CA ASN A 500 9.52 4.74 28.81
C ASN A 500 10.32 6.01 29.10
N THR A 501 11.37 5.93 29.92
CA THR A 501 12.25 7.07 30.19
C THR A 501 13.23 7.31 29.06
N ILE A 502 13.54 6.29 28.25
CA ILE A 502 14.40 6.39 27.08
C ILE A 502 13.55 6.64 25.83
N ASN A 503 12.59 5.76 25.57
CA ASN A 503 11.71 5.87 24.42
C ASN A 503 10.38 5.14 24.67
N ALA A 504 9.32 5.88 24.92
CA ALA A 504 7.99 5.36 25.20
C ALA A 504 7.38 4.60 24.00
N ASN A 505 7.93 4.75 22.81
CA ASN A 505 7.43 4.13 21.58
C ASN A 505 8.18 2.83 21.21
N THR A 506 9.07 2.34 22.06
CA THR A 506 9.82 1.11 21.82
C THR A 506 9.30 -0.03 22.70
N PHE A 507 8.73 -1.01 22.06
CA PHE A 507 8.14 -2.18 22.69
C PHE A 507 9.07 -3.39 22.59
N VAL A 508 8.90 -4.36 23.48
CA VAL A 508 9.62 -5.64 23.39
C VAL A 508 9.43 -6.28 22.00
N GLY A 509 8.23 -6.22 21.46
CA GLY A 509 7.94 -6.73 20.11
C GLY A 509 8.80 -6.13 19.00
N ASN A 510 9.27 -4.90 19.14
CA ASN A 510 10.14 -4.25 18.15
C ASN A 510 11.50 -4.95 17.97
N LYS A 511 11.94 -5.73 18.94
CA LYS A 511 13.26 -6.37 18.95
C LYS A 511 13.34 -7.66 18.12
N PHE A 512 12.20 -8.16 17.67
CA PHE A 512 12.13 -9.41 16.90
C PHE A 512 12.34 -9.15 15.41
N THR A 513 12.92 -10.14 14.71
CA THR A 513 13.19 -10.04 13.27
C THR A 513 11.93 -9.80 12.47
N THR A 514 10.81 -10.43 12.84
CA THR A 514 9.50 -10.23 12.20
C THR A 514 9.04 -8.78 12.27
N ALA A 515 9.38 -8.04 13.31
CA ALA A 515 9.01 -6.64 13.48
C ALA A 515 9.85 -5.68 12.62
N THR A 516 10.99 -6.12 12.10
CA THR A 516 11.75 -5.41 11.08
C THR A 516 11.08 -5.68 9.74
N LEU A 517 10.11 -4.84 9.38
CA LEU A 517 9.08 -5.13 8.37
C LEU A 517 9.66 -5.51 7.01
N GLY A 518 10.75 -4.89 6.57
CA GLY A 518 11.40 -5.18 5.30
C GLY A 518 12.07 -6.57 5.20
N THR A 519 12.24 -7.28 6.31
CA THR A 519 12.82 -8.63 6.30
C THR A 519 11.92 -9.64 5.59
N ILE A 520 10.63 -9.63 5.88
CA ILE A 520 9.69 -10.58 5.27
C ILE A 520 9.53 -10.35 3.76
N PRO A 521 9.30 -9.12 3.26
CA PRO A 521 9.33 -8.87 1.82
C PRO A 521 10.64 -9.30 1.14
N THR A 522 11.79 -9.08 1.76
CA THR A 522 13.07 -9.53 1.21
C THR A 522 13.08 -11.04 0.98
N LEU A 523 12.57 -11.84 1.93
CA LEU A 523 12.46 -13.29 1.77
C LEU A 523 11.43 -13.69 0.70
N VAL A 524 10.35 -12.93 0.56
CA VAL A 524 9.38 -13.14 -0.52
C VAL A 524 10.04 -12.91 -1.89
N TYR A 525 10.82 -11.84 -2.06
CA TYR A 525 11.58 -11.61 -3.29
C TYR A 525 12.64 -12.69 -3.54
N ASP A 526 13.32 -13.16 -2.50
CA ASP A 526 14.24 -14.31 -2.61
C ASP A 526 13.51 -15.55 -3.17
N SER A 527 12.28 -15.79 -2.74
CA SER A 527 11.45 -16.88 -3.27
C SER A 527 11.17 -16.73 -4.76
N ILE A 528 10.99 -15.50 -5.25
CA ILE A 528 10.81 -15.21 -6.68
C ILE A 528 12.12 -15.42 -7.44
N GLU A 529 13.22 -14.89 -6.94
CA GLU A 529 14.52 -14.93 -7.58
C GLU A 529 15.06 -16.36 -7.70
N HIS A 530 14.88 -17.15 -6.66
CA HIS A 530 15.41 -18.50 -6.61
C HIS A 530 14.56 -19.52 -7.38
N GLY A 531 13.27 -19.29 -7.50
CA GLY A 531 12.37 -20.15 -8.26
C GLY A 531 12.47 -21.61 -7.81
N ASN A 532 12.92 -22.52 -8.68
CA ASN A 532 13.07 -23.95 -8.40
C ASN A 532 14.53 -24.40 -8.16
N ASP A 533 15.43 -23.49 -7.82
CA ASP A 533 16.83 -23.82 -7.57
C ASP A 533 17.02 -24.39 -6.15
N SER A 534 17.12 -25.72 -6.06
CA SER A 534 17.29 -26.43 -4.79
C SER A 534 18.63 -26.14 -4.09
N ALA A 535 19.68 -25.77 -4.82
CA ALA A 535 20.97 -25.43 -4.24
C ALA A 535 20.91 -24.09 -3.50
N VAL A 536 20.18 -23.15 -4.05
CA VAL A 536 19.92 -21.85 -3.41
C VAL A 536 19.07 -22.04 -2.16
N ASP A 537 18.06 -22.92 -2.20
CA ASP A 537 17.22 -23.25 -1.04
C ASP A 537 18.06 -23.75 0.13
N ALA A 538 19.02 -24.63 -0.11
CA ALA A 538 19.90 -25.14 0.93
C ALA A 538 20.77 -24.04 1.56
N ASN A 539 21.28 -23.10 0.77
CA ASN A 539 22.05 -21.96 1.25
C ASN A 539 21.17 -21.01 2.07
N LEU A 540 19.95 -20.73 1.62
CA LEU A 540 19.00 -19.90 2.32
C LEU A 540 18.58 -20.54 3.65
N ALA A 541 18.33 -21.84 3.67
CA ALA A 541 18.04 -22.58 4.90
C ALA A 541 19.17 -22.45 5.92
N THR A 542 20.42 -22.56 5.47
CA THR A 542 21.61 -22.38 6.32
C THR A 542 21.66 -20.94 6.86
N MET A 543 21.45 -19.95 6.02
CA MET A 543 21.45 -18.54 6.42
C MET A 543 20.36 -18.23 7.46
N VAL A 544 19.14 -18.72 7.27
CA VAL A 544 18.04 -18.55 8.24
C VAL A 544 18.40 -19.25 9.56
N THR A 545 18.93 -20.46 9.50
CA THR A 545 19.36 -21.19 10.70
C THR A 545 20.44 -20.44 11.47
N GLU A 546 21.40 -19.85 10.80
CA GLU A 546 22.44 -19.03 11.44
C GLU A 546 21.85 -17.77 12.09
N LYS A 547 20.92 -17.09 11.43
CA LYS A 547 20.18 -15.96 12.02
C LYS A 547 19.44 -16.38 13.29
N LEU A 548 18.76 -17.54 13.28
CA LEU A 548 18.01 -18.04 14.43
C LEU A 548 18.92 -18.41 15.60
N LYS A 549 20.10 -18.96 15.35
CA LYS A 549 21.10 -19.26 16.41
C LYS A 549 21.57 -18.01 17.15
N LEU A 550 21.61 -16.89 16.46
CA LEU A 550 22.04 -15.62 17.02
C LEU A 550 20.91 -14.92 17.81
N TYR A 551 19.69 -15.43 17.72
CA TYR A 551 18.55 -14.85 18.41
C TYR A 551 18.58 -15.18 19.90
N ASN A 552 18.53 -14.15 20.75
CA ASN A 552 18.44 -14.31 22.20
C ASN A 552 17.45 -13.28 22.76
N PRO A 553 16.24 -13.70 23.20
CA PRO A 553 15.22 -12.78 23.67
C PRO A 553 15.61 -11.99 24.92
N SER A 554 16.53 -12.49 25.74
CA SER A 554 17.04 -11.77 26.91
C SER A 554 18.07 -10.71 26.56
N ASN A 555 18.57 -10.70 25.33
CA ASN A 555 19.57 -9.76 24.83
C ASN A 555 18.96 -8.82 23.79
N TYR A 556 18.02 -7.99 24.19
CA TYR A 556 17.37 -7.02 23.31
C TYR A 556 18.32 -5.96 22.73
N GLN A 557 19.54 -5.89 23.22
CA GLN A 557 20.58 -4.95 22.78
C GLN A 557 21.68 -5.65 21.96
N GLY A 558 21.58 -6.97 21.76
CA GLY A 558 22.60 -7.74 21.11
C GLY A 558 22.58 -7.64 19.60
N GLU A 559 23.75 -7.72 18.98
CA GLU A 559 23.97 -7.74 17.53
C GLU A 559 23.12 -8.79 16.80
N ALA A 560 22.89 -9.91 17.47
CA ALA A 560 22.21 -11.07 16.93
C ALA A 560 20.76 -10.82 16.52
N VAL A 561 20.02 -10.05 17.32
CA VAL A 561 18.59 -9.80 17.12
C VAL A 561 18.35 -8.91 15.90
N LEU A 562 19.32 -8.09 15.56
CA LEU A 562 19.19 -7.03 14.56
C LEU A 562 20.05 -7.26 13.33
N LYS A 563 20.55 -8.48 13.13
CA LYS A 563 21.40 -8.80 11.97
C LYS A 563 20.76 -8.44 10.62
N SER A 564 19.45 -8.62 10.50
CA SER A 564 18.72 -8.19 9.30
C SER A 564 18.67 -6.66 9.20
N ALA A 565 18.45 -5.95 10.31
CA ALA A 565 18.48 -4.49 10.35
C ALA A 565 19.89 -3.96 10.01
N TYR A 566 20.94 -4.55 10.58
CA TYR A 566 22.31 -4.21 10.19
C TYR A 566 22.59 -4.45 8.71
N SER A 567 22.11 -5.56 8.15
CA SER A 567 22.27 -5.85 6.73
C SER A 567 21.57 -4.81 5.84
N ILE A 568 20.41 -4.32 6.24
CA ILE A 568 19.70 -3.26 5.53
C ILE A 568 20.52 -1.96 5.55
N VAL A 569 20.99 -1.54 6.74
CA VAL A 569 21.79 -0.31 6.87
C VAL A 569 23.11 -0.43 6.12
N GLU A 570 23.79 -1.57 6.21
CA GLU A 570 25.01 -1.84 5.45
C GLU A 570 24.79 -1.68 3.95
N THR A 571 23.69 -2.22 3.43
CA THR A 571 23.32 -2.08 2.03
C THR A 571 23.13 -0.61 1.65
N MET A 572 22.43 0.16 2.48
CA MET A 572 22.17 1.58 2.20
C MET A 572 23.44 2.43 2.26
N VAL A 573 24.31 2.15 3.23
CA VAL A 573 25.59 2.85 3.37
C VAL A 573 26.52 2.52 2.21
N THR A 574 26.62 1.24 1.85
CA THR A 574 27.44 0.80 0.70
C THR A 574 26.97 1.45 -0.61
N ARG A 575 25.67 1.50 -0.85
CA ARG A 575 25.10 2.20 -2.04
C ARG A 575 25.42 3.69 -2.04
N ALA A 576 25.39 4.33 -0.87
CA ALA A 576 25.76 5.73 -0.76
C ALA A 576 27.25 5.96 -1.09
N GLU A 577 28.13 5.04 -0.63
CA GLU A 577 29.57 5.04 -0.93
C GLU A 577 29.86 4.82 -2.42
N GLU A 578 29.07 3.97 -3.08
CA GLU A 578 29.20 3.67 -4.51
C GLU A 578 28.67 4.79 -5.39
N ARG A 579 27.45 5.26 -5.13
CA ARG A 579 26.77 6.24 -5.98
C ARG A 579 27.19 7.69 -5.73
N LYS A 580 27.50 8.05 -4.50
CA LYS A 580 27.96 9.38 -4.06
C LYS A 580 27.03 10.53 -4.47
N VAL A 581 25.72 10.28 -4.49
CA VAL A 581 24.72 11.29 -4.78
C VAL A 581 23.92 11.63 -3.53
N LYS A 582 23.36 12.84 -3.49
CA LYS A 582 22.69 13.35 -2.28
C LYS A 582 21.57 12.45 -1.79
N SER A 583 20.73 11.94 -2.69
CA SER A 583 19.59 11.09 -2.34
C SER A 583 20.01 9.82 -1.60
N THR A 584 21.02 9.11 -2.12
CA THR A 584 21.50 7.88 -1.47
C THR A 584 22.15 8.14 -0.11
N VAL A 585 22.85 9.28 0.04
CA VAL A 585 23.42 9.68 1.33
C VAL A 585 22.33 10.03 2.34
N ASP A 586 21.29 10.74 1.93
CA ASP A 586 20.17 11.09 2.80
C ASP A 586 19.42 9.82 3.26
N TYR A 587 19.19 8.85 2.37
CA TYR A 587 18.57 7.57 2.73
C TYR A 587 19.45 6.73 3.68
N ALA A 588 20.76 6.71 3.47
CA ALA A 588 21.67 6.05 4.40
C ALA A 588 21.60 6.67 5.80
N LYS A 589 21.56 8.00 5.90
CA LYS A 589 21.39 8.71 7.18
C LYS A 589 20.06 8.37 7.86
N GLU A 590 18.96 8.32 7.10
CA GLU A 590 17.66 7.96 7.63
C GLU A 590 17.65 6.50 8.13
N SER A 591 18.24 5.57 7.37
CA SER A 591 18.42 4.17 7.77
C SER A 591 19.17 4.04 9.10
N VAL A 592 20.24 4.81 9.31
CA VAL A 592 21.00 4.80 10.58
C VAL A 592 20.14 5.31 11.74
N LYS A 593 19.33 6.35 11.54
CA LYS A 593 18.40 6.83 12.57
C LYS A 593 17.36 5.76 12.96
N GLU A 594 16.84 5.00 12.00
CA GLU A 594 15.95 3.89 12.30
C GLU A 594 16.68 2.81 13.12
N LEU A 595 17.92 2.51 12.78
CA LEU A 595 18.73 1.57 13.55
C LEU A 595 18.97 2.05 14.99
N GLU A 596 19.21 3.34 15.20
CA GLU A 596 19.39 3.94 16.54
C GLU A 596 18.18 3.70 17.45
N THR A 597 16.98 3.60 16.90
CA THR A 597 15.77 3.30 17.67
C THR A 597 15.73 1.85 18.17
N LEU A 598 16.51 0.97 17.56
CA LEU A 598 16.50 -0.47 17.79
C LEU A 598 17.72 -0.96 18.56
N VAL A 599 18.86 -0.28 18.50
CA VAL A 599 20.12 -0.66 19.13
C VAL A 599 20.64 0.42 20.06
N GLN A 600 21.26 -0.03 21.15
CA GLN A 600 22.00 0.85 22.07
C GLN A 600 23.52 0.78 21.84
N ASP A 601 23.99 -0.04 20.90
CA ASP A 601 25.40 -0.13 20.54
C ASP A 601 25.83 1.11 19.75
N LYS A 602 26.43 2.04 20.46
CA LYS A 602 26.92 3.30 19.87
C LYS A 602 28.06 3.10 18.89
N ASP A 603 28.89 2.10 19.09
CA ASP A 603 30.08 1.92 18.28
C ASP A 603 29.72 1.59 16.82
N ILE A 604 28.70 0.76 16.61
CA ILE A 604 28.16 0.44 15.27
C ILE A 604 27.49 1.66 14.62
N ILE A 605 26.70 2.40 15.40
CA ILE A 605 26.05 3.63 14.91
C ILE A 605 27.11 4.66 14.51
N ASP A 606 28.13 4.84 15.33
CA ASP A 606 29.23 5.79 15.06
C ASP A 606 30.06 5.35 13.85
N GLU A 607 30.26 4.04 13.64
CA GLU A 607 30.92 3.50 12.45
C GLU A 607 30.14 3.85 11.17
N PHE A 608 28.84 3.55 11.12
CA PHE A 608 28.01 3.90 9.98
C PHE A 608 27.98 5.40 9.71
N ASN A 609 27.80 6.21 10.74
CA ASN A 609 27.81 7.67 10.61
C ASN A 609 29.18 8.19 10.10
N SER A 610 30.28 7.60 10.55
CA SER A 610 31.62 7.95 10.07
C SER A 610 31.79 7.62 8.59
N ARG A 611 31.34 6.45 8.14
CA ARG A 611 31.38 6.07 6.72
C ARG A 611 30.57 7.05 5.87
N ILE A 612 29.35 7.38 6.29
CA ILE A 612 28.48 8.33 5.58
C ILE A 612 29.12 9.74 5.50
N ASN A 613 29.67 10.22 6.60
CA ASN A 613 30.30 11.53 6.67
C ASN A 613 31.57 11.66 5.81
N ASN A 614 32.21 10.55 5.48
CA ASN A 614 33.37 10.51 4.59
C ASN A 614 33.01 10.52 3.10
N ILE A 615 31.72 10.48 2.74
CA ILE A 615 31.28 10.50 1.35
C ILE A 615 31.30 11.94 0.82
N SER A 616 32.09 12.17 -0.22
CA SER A 616 32.03 13.39 -0.99
C SER A 616 30.89 13.28 -2.03
N VAL A 617 29.83 14.04 -1.81
CA VAL A 617 28.65 14.03 -2.68
C VAL A 617 28.97 14.72 -4.00
N GLY A 618 28.76 14.00 -5.12
CA GLY A 618 28.83 14.54 -6.48
C GLY A 618 27.49 15.14 -6.94
N GLU A 619 27.49 15.75 -8.11
CA GLU A 619 26.25 16.18 -8.75
C GLU A 619 25.46 14.96 -9.26
N GLU A 620 24.14 14.96 -9.08
CA GLU A 620 23.28 13.95 -9.71
C GLU A 620 23.29 14.16 -11.22
N ALA A 621 23.54 13.09 -11.98
CA ALA A 621 23.47 13.14 -13.43
C ALA A 621 22.04 13.48 -13.86
N SER A 622 21.86 14.63 -14.50
CA SER A 622 20.58 14.99 -15.13
C SER A 622 20.55 14.48 -16.56
N VAL A 623 19.46 13.83 -16.93
CA VAL A 623 19.23 13.46 -18.33
C VAL A 623 18.86 14.73 -19.09
N ASP A 624 19.69 15.12 -20.04
CA ASP A 624 19.40 16.22 -20.94
C ASP A 624 18.41 15.78 -22.02
N LEU A 625 17.14 16.06 -21.77
CA LEU A 625 16.06 15.67 -22.69
C LEU A 625 16.19 16.30 -24.10
N SER A 626 16.98 17.37 -24.24
CA SER A 626 17.23 17.97 -25.56
C SER A 626 18.08 17.09 -26.47
N LYS A 627 18.76 16.10 -25.91
CA LYS A 627 19.57 15.10 -26.63
C LYS A 627 18.80 13.85 -27.04
N ILE A 628 17.53 13.78 -26.73
CA ILE A 628 16.68 12.66 -27.17
C ILE A 628 16.14 12.97 -28.55
N THR A 629 16.47 12.13 -29.51
CA THR A 629 15.95 12.23 -30.87
C THR A 629 14.97 11.09 -31.12
N PHE A 630 13.80 11.45 -31.61
CA PHE A 630 12.79 10.47 -32.01
C PHE A 630 12.85 10.30 -33.53
N THR A 631 13.13 9.08 -33.98
CA THR A 631 13.18 8.74 -35.39
C THR A 631 12.07 7.76 -35.72
N LYS A 632 11.29 8.06 -36.75
CA LYS A 632 10.31 7.14 -37.30
C LYS A 632 11.01 6.06 -38.12
N LEU A 633 10.73 4.79 -37.82
CA LEU A 633 11.42 3.65 -38.46
C LEU A 633 11.09 3.48 -39.95
N SER A 634 9.96 3.99 -40.42
CA SER A 634 9.58 3.98 -41.83
C SER A 634 8.70 5.17 -42.18
N GLY A 635 8.46 5.39 -43.46
CA GLY A 635 7.48 6.38 -43.94
C GLY A 635 6.01 5.96 -43.71
N ASP A 636 5.77 4.74 -43.25
CA ASP A 636 4.45 4.23 -42.93
C ASP A 636 3.91 4.90 -41.67
N PRO A 637 2.69 5.49 -41.69
CA PRO A 637 2.07 6.10 -40.52
C PRO A 637 1.87 5.15 -39.34
N SER A 638 1.80 3.84 -39.58
CA SER A 638 1.64 2.80 -38.54
C SER A 638 2.95 2.31 -37.94
N ALA A 639 4.12 2.79 -38.44
CA ALA A 639 5.41 2.35 -37.95
C ALA A 639 5.66 2.85 -36.51
N GLU A 640 6.33 2.01 -35.73
CA GLU A 640 6.79 2.37 -34.38
C GLU A 640 7.82 3.50 -34.43
N TRP A 641 7.83 4.32 -33.39
CA TRP A 641 8.81 5.35 -33.16
C TRP A 641 9.96 4.78 -32.34
N GLN A 642 11.17 5.02 -32.77
CA GLN A 642 12.37 4.71 -31.99
C GLN A 642 12.90 5.99 -31.36
N ALA A 643 13.23 5.95 -30.09
CA ALA A 643 13.94 7.01 -29.42
C ALA A 643 15.44 6.70 -29.40
N ASP A 644 16.22 7.53 -30.03
CA ASP A 644 17.68 7.49 -29.93
C ASP A 644 18.09 8.35 -28.73
N ILE A 645 18.49 7.69 -27.66
CA ILE A 645 18.97 8.35 -26.46
C ILE A 645 20.48 8.28 -26.45
N ALA A 646 21.14 9.43 -26.60
CA ALA A 646 22.55 9.54 -26.32
C ALA A 646 22.75 9.63 -24.80
N PHE A 647 23.12 8.54 -24.16
CA PHE A 647 23.57 8.58 -22.79
C PHE A 647 24.93 9.27 -22.70
N PRO A 648 25.15 10.18 -21.76
CA PRO A 648 26.48 10.66 -21.49
C PRO A 648 27.39 9.48 -21.08
N ASP A 649 28.65 9.52 -21.45
CA ASP A 649 29.69 8.47 -21.30
C ASP A 649 30.02 8.12 -19.82
N CYS A 650 29.07 8.15 -18.93
CA CYS A 650 29.20 7.84 -17.51
C CYS A 650 28.02 6.99 -17.02
N LEU A 651 28.08 5.73 -17.35
CA LEU A 651 27.48 4.67 -16.56
C LEU A 651 28.58 3.93 -15.80
#